data_b05f6055ae23003ed0f51d039a81366e
#
_entry.id   b05f6055ae23003ed0f51d039a81366e
#
_cell.length_a   1.000
_cell.length_b   1.000
_cell.length_c   1.000
_cell.angle_alpha   90.00
_cell.angle_beta   90.00
_cell.angle_gamma   90.00
#
_symmetry.space_group_name_H-M   'P 1'
#
loop_
_entity.id
_entity.type
_entity.pdbx_description
1 polymer ?
#
loop_
_entity_poly.entity_id
_entity_poly.type
_entity_poly.pdbx_seq_one_letter_code
_entity_poly.pdbx_strand_id
1 'polypeptide(L)'
;MVAIHPAVNLRSDDQVVGALAFSHPMHVVVTLKLRNEQQLDQYLAKPGFKPLTSAQFNALYAPTAEQAQAVADYLTRAGFTNVHIAANRAQVEADGHADTAQAAFNTSFVHVKTHDGRDAFANNSPVHIPANLQGTVNAVLGMQNVSISHVFAKRLNPNVVHGNNVQPFATGSAVGHAPSDFPAIYGASGMANVTSVPVGSVSSGSLSNIQSDLQATYPNVTVNIKGPNAGSSTSGDGEWDLDSQDIIAFTGVSQYYFYNANSLSDADLQTVYNDVVSDNLLKAIDVSLGECETSAQSSGAAASNDTTFKQAVAQGQTFFVSAGDSGADECGNGGVTPSWPASSQYVTSVGGTELYTSPNTTWQSETVWNNLSSNEGATGGSPSTFEPIPSWQQGVAGITNQTYRGVPDIAFDASPVSGALVYVDGQANQQIGGTSLAAPLAVGMWAHVLQADGTSLGFAAPVIYKVASSSSNYAAAFHDVTSGNNSGENAGTGWDYTTGWGSVIVNQLASLATGGGGGTGGNPVAGFTDSVSGLAVNFTNTSTDSGGTINAYSWTFGDGSTSASASPSHTYTTAGTYTVTLKVTDNTGATNSISHSVTVSSGGGGGSVQVIANPDFTNGTSWTASSGVLCSSDSSSADYCTGENPYTGSWFMWLDGYTVAHTDTVSQSVTVPSGHTTATLTYQLHIDTTQTSSSAIDTLKVTATSGGTTTTLATYSNLNANSAYTGYSVNVSSLIGKTFTLKFTGTQKGTNGNETSFVLGEVKLNAQ
;
A
#
# COMPACT_ATOMS: atom_id res chain seq x y z
N MET A 1 -10.87 -27.90 37.08
CA MET A 1 -11.19 -27.03 35.97
C MET A 1 -10.22 -25.85 35.99
N VAL A 2 -9.78 -25.33 34.83
CA VAL A 2 -8.90 -24.19 34.67
C VAL A 2 -9.60 -23.20 33.74
N ALA A 3 -9.59 -21.93 34.06
CA ALA A 3 -10.16 -20.90 33.19
C ALA A 3 -9.33 -20.76 31.90
N ILE A 4 -10.00 -20.62 30.75
CA ILE A 4 -9.39 -20.45 29.44
C ILE A 4 -9.81 -19.12 28.78
N HIS A 5 -11.02 -18.67 29.00
CA HIS A 5 -11.54 -17.37 28.57
C HIS A 5 -12.22 -16.64 29.71
N PRO A 6 -12.22 -15.30 29.73
CA PRO A 6 -13.05 -14.51 30.64
C PRO A 6 -14.54 -14.61 30.28
N ALA A 7 -15.40 -13.99 31.07
CA ALA A 7 -16.75 -13.64 30.65
C ALA A 7 -16.67 -12.61 29.51
N VAL A 8 -17.64 -12.67 28.60
CA VAL A 8 -17.74 -11.68 27.51
C VAL A 8 -18.08 -10.31 28.08
N ASN A 9 -17.36 -9.31 27.65
CA ASN A 9 -17.64 -7.92 27.97
C ASN A 9 -18.76 -7.41 27.05
N LEU A 10 -19.94 -7.17 27.61
CA LEU A 10 -21.07 -6.58 26.88
C LEU A 10 -20.82 -5.07 26.69
N ARG A 11 -21.29 -4.50 25.59
CA ARG A 11 -21.35 -3.06 25.38
C ARG A 11 -22.29 -2.41 26.39
N SER A 12 -22.11 -1.13 26.66
CA SER A 12 -22.92 -0.39 27.64
C SER A 12 -24.41 -0.30 27.27
N ASP A 13 -24.73 -0.43 25.99
CA ASP A 13 -26.06 -0.37 25.39
C ASP A 13 -26.68 -1.76 25.10
N ASP A 14 -25.91 -2.85 25.29
CA ASP A 14 -26.46 -4.21 25.30
C ASP A 14 -27.23 -4.47 26.57
N GLN A 15 -28.34 -5.18 26.45
CA GLN A 15 -29.24 -5.45 27.56
C GLN A 15 -29.30 -6.95 27.91
N VAL A 16 -28.94 -7.31 29.13
CA VAL A 16 -29.19 -8.66 29.65
C VAL A 16 -30.67 -8.81 29.92
N VAL A 17 -31.32 -9.68 29.16
CA VAL A 17 -32.77 -9.94 29.26
C VAL A 17 -33.12 -11.01 30.31
N GLY A 18 -32.18 -11.94 30.54
CA GLY A 18 -32.37 -13.02 31.51
C GLY A 18 -31.34 -14.15 31.32
N ALA A 19 -31.57 -15.27 31.96
CA ALA A 19 -30.77 -16.47 31.73
C ALA A 19 -31.10 -17.08 30.36
N LEU A 20 -30.09 -17.62 29.67
CA LEU A 20 -30.31 -18.35 28.42
C LEU A 20 -31.11 -19.64 28.71
N ALA A 21 -32.03 -19.98 27.83
CA ALA A 21 -32.81 -21.23 27.96
C ALA A 21 -31.87 -22.45 27.90
N PHE A 22 -32.01 -23.39 28.80
CA PHE A 22 -31.17 -24.61 28.86
C PHE A 22 -31.21 -25.43 27.57
N SER A 23 -32.31 -25.43 26.84
CA SER A 23 -32.49 -26.12 25.56
C SER A 23 -32.03 -25.31 24.35
N HIS A 24 -31.41 -24.13 24.56
CA HIS A 24 -30.88 -23.36 23.46
C HIS A 24 -29.77 -24.15 22.72
N PRO A 25 -29.92 -24.38 21.41
CA PRO A 25 -28.91 -25.14 20.66
C PRO A 25 -27.59 -24.37 20.62
N MET A 26 -26.48 -25.08 20.77
CA MET A 26 -25.16 -24.54 20.74
C MET A 26 -24.26 -25.41 19.86
N HIS A 27 -23.51 -24.76 18.97
CA HIS A 27 -22.39 -25.33 18.25
C HIS A 27 -21.09 -24.84 18.89
N VAL A 28 -20.20 -25.74 19.26
CA VAL A 28 -18.94 -25.42 19.92
C VAL A 28 -17.76 -25.90 19.08
N VAL A 29 -16.74 -25.05 18.98
CA VAL A 29 -15.47 -25.39 18.33
C VAL A 29 -14.35 -25.26 19.36
N VAL A 30 -13.71 -26.37 19.69
CA VAL A 30 -12.56 -26.43 20.58
C VAL A 30 -11.31 -26.46 19.74
N THR A 31 -10.55 -25.40 19.73
CA THR A 31 -9.28 -25.33 18.99
C THR A 31 -8.12 -25.84 19.86
N LEU A 32 -7.13 -26.42 19.21
CA LEU A 32 -6.01 -27.09 19.87
C LEU A 32 -4.70 -26.36 19.58
N LYS A 33 -3.80 -26.34 20.59
CA LYS A 33 -2.46 -25.75 20.48
C LYS A 33 -1.60 -26.54 19.53
N LEU A 34 -0.82 -25.84 18.73
CA LEU A 34 0.21 -26.45 17.91
C LEU A 34 1.31 -27.08 18.79
N ARG A 35 1.92 -28.13 18.29
CA ARG A 35 3.13 -28.71 18.89
C ARG A 35 4.37 -27.98 18.38
N ASN A 36 5.45 -28.03 19.13
CA ASN A 36 6.76 -27.49 18.71
C ASN A 36 6.67 -26.04 18.17
N GLU A 37 5.83 -25.22 18.76
CA GLU A 37 5.51 -23.88 18.26
C GLU A 37 6.75 -23.02 18.13
N GLN A 38 7.66 -23.05 19.11
CA GLN A 38 8.93 -22.32 19.02
C GLN A 38 9.78 -22.77 17.81
N GLN A 39 9.73 -24.04 17.43
CA GLN A 39 10.43 -24.54 16.24
C GLN A 39 9.76 -24.04 14.97
N LEU A 40 8.43 -23.94 14.96
CA LEU A 40 7.67 -23.36 13.87
C LEU A 40 8.00 -21.87 13.70
N ASP A 41 8.05 -21.10 14.79
CA ASP A 41 8.45 -19.69 14.75
C ASP A 41 9.85 -19.49 14.16
N GLN A 42 10.81 -20.32 14.59
CA GLN A 42 12.16 -20.34 14.03
C GLN A 42 12.19 -20.74 12.55
N TYR A 43 11.25 -21.59 12.11
CA TYR A 43 11.13 -21.97 10.70
C TYR A 43 10.60 -20.83 9.86
N LEU A 44 9.53 -20.18 10.31
CA LEU A 44 8.89 -19.04 9.62
C LEU A 44 9.79 -17.79 9.59
N ALA A 45 10.62 -17.59 10.60
CA ALA A 45 11.57 -16.49 10.65
C ALA A 45 12.76 -16.62 9.67
N LYS A 46 12.95 -17.79 9.05
CA LYS A 46 14.05 -17.97 8.07
C LYS A 46 13.72 -17.28 6.75
N PRO A 47 14.58 -16.38 6.25
CA PRO A 47 14.38 -15.81 4.94
C PRO A 47 14.26 -16.87 3.84
N GLY A 48 13.20 -16.83 3.05
CA GLY A 48 12.95 -17.76 1.96
C GLY A 48 12.69 -19.20 2.44
N PHE A 49 12.06 -19.40 3.60
CA PHE A 49 11.59 -20.72 4.00
C PHE A 49 10.66 -21.30 2.92
N LYS A 50 10.69 -22.60 2.74
CA LYS A 50 9.86 -23.27 1.74
C LYS A 50 8.51 -23.63 2.35
N PRO A 51 7.39 -23.35 1.67
CA PRO A 51 6.07 -23.80 2.12
C PRO A 51 6.04 -25.30 2.43
N LEU A 52 5.40 -25.66 3.53
CA LEU A 52 5.19 -27.04 3.92
C LEU A 52 3.94 -27.62 3.24
N THR A 53 3.97 -28.89 2.93
CA THR A 53 2.73 -29.61 2.59
C THR A 53 1.90 -29.82 3.87
N SER A 54 0.57 -30.02 3.74
CA SER A 54 -0.30 -30.33 4.87
C SER A 54 0.19 -31.57 5.64
N ALA A 55 0.70 -32.58 4.93
CA ALA A 55 1.28 -33.80 5.54
C ALA A 55 2.51 -33.48 6.39
N GLN A 56 3.43 -32.63 5.89
CA GLN A 56 4.62 -32.19 6.65
C GLN A 56 4.23 -31.36 7.87
N PHE A 57 3.31 -30.40 7.71
CA PHE A 57 2.83 -29.60 8.83
C PHE A 57 2.18 -30.48 9.89
N ASN A 58 1.27 -31.37 9.48
CA ASN A 58 0.56 -32.28 10.38
C ASN A 58 1.51 -33.22 11.14
N ALA A 59 2.59 -33.66 10.53
CA ALA A 59 3.58 -34.52 11.16
C ALA A 59 4.40 -33.77 12.25
N LEU A 60 4.76 -32.52 11.97
CA LEU A 60 5.70 -31.75 12.82
C LEU A 60 5.00 -30.89 13.88
N TYR A 61 3.88 -30.25 13.52
CA TYR A 61 3.32 -29.15 14.28
C TYR A 61 1.85 -29.33 14.70
N ALA A 62 1.03 -30.05 13.95
CA ALA A 62 -0.37 -30.27 14.33
C ALA A 62 -0.47 -31.11 15.62
N PRO A 63 -1.56 -30.99 16.39
CA PRO A 63 -1.84 -31.85 17.53
C PRO A 63 -1.74 -33.33 17.17
N THR A 64 -1.37 -34.18 18.12
CA THR A 64 -1.38 -35.64 17.89
C THR A 64 -2.81 -36.17 17.80
N ALA A 65 -2.98 -37.36 17.21
CA ALA A 65 -4.30 -38.00 17.17
C ALA A 65 -4.85 -38.25 18.59
N GLU A 66 -3.98 -38.60 19.54
CA GLU A 66 -4.35 -38.85 20.95
C GLU A 66 -4.81 -37.56 21.64
N GLN A 67 -4.16 -36.42 21.34
CA GLN A 67 -4.56 -35.11 21.87
C GLN A 67 -5.95 -34.70 21.38
N ALA A 68 -6.19 -34.79 20.07
CA ALA A 68 -7.49 -34.47 19.50
C ALA A 68 -8.58 -35.45 19.99
N GLN A 69 -8.27 -36.75 20.07
CA GLN A 69 -9.20 -37.75 20.56
C GLN A 69 -9.55 -37.51 22.04
N ALA A 70 -8.59 -37.09 22.87
CA ALA A 70 -8.86 -36.79 24.28
C ALA A 70 -9.90 -35.66 24.45
N VAL A 71 -9.87 -34.65 23.57
CA VAL A 71 -10.86 -33.57 23.54
C VAL A 71 -12.21 -34.08 23.04
N ALA A 72 -12.23 -34.86 21.96
CA ALA A 72 -13.45 -35.48 21.43
C ALA A 72 -14.14 -36.40 22.46
N ASP A 73 -13.35 -37.21 23.14
CA ASP A 73 -13.85 -38.07 24.23
C ASP A 73 -14.43 -37.27 25.42
N TYR A 74 -13.78 -36.12 25.70
CA TYR A 74 -14.30 -35.22 26.75
C TYR A 74 -15.66 -34.66 26.37
N LEU A 75 -15.81 -34.11 25.17
CA LEU A 75 -17.08 -33.55 24.68
C LEU A 75 -18.17 -34.61 24.61
N THR A 76 -17.86 -35.79 24.09
CA THR A 76 -18.80 -36.92 24.05
C THR A 76 -19.29 -37.31 25.46
N ARG A 77 -18.38 -37.44 26.44
CA ARG A 77 -18.75 -37.76 27.84
C ARG A 77 -19.54 -36.63 28.51
N ALA A 78 -19.33 -35.39 28.10
CA ALA A 78 -20.09 -34.23 28.57
C ALA A 78 -21.50 -34.15 27.98
N GLY A 79 -21.81 -34.97 26.97
CA GLY A 79 -23.18 -35.07 26.39
C GLY A 79 -23.34 -34.33 25.06
N PHE A 80 -22.23 -33.85 24.46
CA PHE A 80 -22.28 -33.30 23.11
C PHE A 80 -22.47 -34.43 22.08
N THR A 81 -23.08 -34.06 20.95
CA THR A 81 -23.34 -34.93 19.79
C THR A 81 -22.57 -34.38 18.57
N ASN A 82 -22.58 -35.12 17.47
CA ASN A 82 -21.92 -34.77 16.23
C ASN A 82 -20.43 -34.38 16.41
N VAL A 83 -19.75 -35.03 17.38
CA VAL A 83 -18.39 -34.73 17.72
C VAL A 83 -17.49 -35.11 16.53
N HIS A 84 -16.85 -34.12 15.95
CA HIS A 84 -15.99 -34.25 14.77
C HIS A 84 -14.57 -33.69 15.01
N ILE A 85 -13.56 -34.46 14.64
CA ILE A 85 -12.16 -34.01 14.64
C ILE A 85 -11.77 -33.58 13.24
N ALA A 86 -11.33 -32.34 13.08
CA ALA A 86 -10.86 -31.82 11.78
C ALA A 86 -9.66 -32.64 11.23
N ALA A 87 -9.53 -32.68 9.91
CA ALA A 87 -8.53 -33.52 9.23
C ALA A 87 -7.07 -33.16 9.63
N ASN A 88 -6.79 -31.89 9.93
CA ASN A 88 -5.50 -31.43 10.46
C ASN A 88 -5.39 -31.58 11.98
N ARG A 89 -6.42 -32.02 12.66
CA ARG A 89 -6.53 -32.19 14.11
C ARG A 89 -6.39 -30.87 14.91
N ALA A 90 -6.46 -29.72 14.26
CA ALA A 90 -6.33 -28.43 14.92
C ALA A 90 -7.58 -27.99 15.68
N GLN A 91 -8.73 -28.64 15.43
CA GLN A 91 -9.99 -28.37 16.14
C GLN A 91 -10.86 -29.62 16.28
N VAL A 92 -11.76 -29.56 17.24
CA VAL A 92 -12.84 -30.53 17.49
C VAL A 92 -14.15 -29.77 17.60
N GLU A 93 -15.11 -30.11 16.75
CA GLU A 93 -16.44 -29.51 16.68
C GLU A 93 -17.47 -30.41 17.36
N ALA A 94 -18.51 -29.84 17.94
CA ALA A 94 -19.56 -30.60 18.55
C ALA A 94 -20.85 -29.76 18.72
N ASP A 95 -22.00 -30.43 18.68
CA ASP A 95 -23.32 -29.85 18.91
C ASP A 95 -23.89 -30.24 20.27
N GLY A 96 -24.57 -29.30 20.91
CA GLY A 96 -25.20 -29.53 22.19
C GLY A 96 -26.27 -28.48 22.52
N HIS A 97 -26.55 -28.32 23.80
CA HIS A 97 -27.43 -27.28 24.30
C HIS A 97 -26.76 -26.47 25.40
N ALA A 98 -27.36 -25.35 25.78
CA ALA A 98 -26.78 -24.44 26.77
C ALA A 98 -26.51 -25.12 28.14
N ASP A 99 -27.38 -26.05 28.59
CA ASP A 99 -27.12 -26.82 29.81
C ASP A 99 -25.91 -27.75 29.70
N THR A 100 -25.75 -28.41 28.56
CA THR A 100 -24.58 -29.25 28.25
C THR A 100 -23.29 -28.43 28.25
N ALA A 101 -23.28 -27.28 27.56
CA ALA A 101 -22.13 -26.37 27.51
C ALA A 101 -21.84 -25.77 28.90
N GLN A 102 -22.84 -25.37 29.65
CA GLN A 102 -22.73 -24.87 31.01
C GLN A 102 -22.06 -25.89 31.93
N ALA A 103 -22.49 -27.13 31.86
CA ALA A 103 -21.95 -28.21 32.71
C ALA A 103 -20.51 -28.59 32.28
N ALA A 104 -20.26 -28.72 30.98
CA ALA A 104 -18.96 -29.07 30.43
C ALA A 104 -17.91 -28.01 30.72
N PHE A 105 -18.22 -26.76 30.50
CA PHE A 105 -17.25 -25.67 30.57
C PHE A 105 -17.32 -24.86 31.86
N ASN A 106 -18.12 -25.34 32.85
CA ASN A 106 -18.33 -24.70 34.16
C ASN A 106 -18.47 -23.17 34.04
N THR A 107 -19.38 -22.77 33.17
CA THR A 107 -19.75 -21.39 32.86
C THR A 107 -21.26 -21.18 33.02
N SER A 108 -21.74 -19.98 32.80
CA SER A 108 -23.19 -19.68 32.79
C SER A 108 -23.47 -18.73 31.62
N PHE A 109 -24.71 -18.77 31.11
CA PHE A 109 -25.07 -17.99 29.93
C PHE A 109 -26.25 -17.06 30.23
N VAL A 110 -26.23 -15.91 29.62
CA VAL A 110 -27.30 -14.91 29.61
C VAL A 110 -27.84 -14.71 28.20
N HIS A 111 -29.15 -14.45 28.14
CA HIS A 111 -29.82 -13.95 26.95
C HIS A 111 -29.61 -12.44 26.88
N VAL A 112 -29.17 -11.94 25.76
CA VAL A 112 -28.78 -10.55 25.51
C VAL A 112 -29.58 -10.00 24.34
N LYS A 113 -30.14 -8.79 24.52
CA LYS A 113 -30.63 -7.96 23.43
C LYS A 113 -29.48 -6.99 23.10
N THR A 114 -28.88 -7.14 21.93
CA THR A 114 -27.76 -6.30 21.50
C THR A 114 -28.20 -4.88 21.12
N HIS A 115 -27.29 -3.95 21.08
CA HIS A 115 -27.55 -2.55 20.73
C HIS A 115 -28.17 -2.39 19.31
N ASP A 116 -27.86 -3.30 18.39
CA ASP A 116 -28.42 -3.37 17.03
C ASP A 116 -29.77 -4.11 16.97
N GLY A 117 -30.27 -4.56 18.12
CA GLY A 117 -31.57 -5.18 18.25
C GLY A 117 -31.62 -6.68 18.00
N ARG A 118 -30.50 -7.39 17.83
CA ARG A 118 -30.46 -8.85 17.69
C ARG A 118 -30.74 -9.53 19.03
N ASP A 119 -31.32 -10.74 18.95
CA ASP A 119 -31.35 -11.66 20.06
C ASP A 119 -30.05 -12.49 20.05
N ALA A 120 -29.32 -12.40 21.15
CA ALA A 120 -28.00 -13.00 21.29
C ALA A 120 -27.81 -13.66 22.66
N PHE A 121 -26.71 -14.35 22.84
CA PHE A 121 -26.31 -14.89 24.14
C PHE A 121 -24.80 -14.68 24.38
N ALA A 122 -24.42 -14.70 25.65
CA ALA A 122 -23.03 -14.61 26.08
C ALA A 122 -22.79 -15.42 27.35
N ASN A 123 -21.55 -15.93 27.49
CA ASN A 123 -21.13 -16.43 28.80
C ASN A 123 -20.87 -15.23 29.74
N ASN A 124 -21.52 -15.25 30.90
CA ASN A 124 -21.37 -14.21 31.93
C ASN A 124 -20.48 -14.64 33.10
N SER A 125 -19.77 -15.73 32.93
CA SER A 125 -18.70 -16.22 33.81
C SER A 125 -17.61 -16.87 32.98
N PRO A 126 -16.37 -16.98 33.51
CA PRO A 126 -15.26 -17.56 32.76
C PRO A 126 -15.56 -18.97 32.24
N VAL A 127 -15.06 -19.27 31.05
CA VAL A 127 -15.10 -20.61 30.45
C VAL A 127 -13.92 -21.43 30.98
N HIS A 128 -14.22 -22.66 31.46
CA HIS A 128 -13.24 -23.54 32.07
C HIS A 128 -13.13 -24.87 31.33
N ILE A 129 -11.95 -25.44 31.32
CA ILE A 129 -11.67 -26.78 30.80
C ILE A 129 -11.04 -27.66 31.89
N PRO A 130 -11.09 -29.00 31.75
CA PRO A 130 -10.35 -29.91 32.62
C PRO A 130 -8.85 -29.60 32.65
N ALA A 131 -8.22 -29.64 33.82
CA ALA A 131 -6.82 -29.32 33.99
C ALA A 131 -5.85 -30.20 33.14
N ASN A 132 -6.22 -31.45 32.87
CA ASN A 132 -5.47 -32.35 32.01
C ASN A 132 -5.54 -31.99 30.50
N LEU A 133 -6.44 -31.11 30.08
CA LEU A 133 -6.56 -30.59 28.71
C LEU A 133 -5.91 -29.22 28.52
N GLN A 134 -5.45 -28.57 29.62
CA GLN A 134 -4.85 -27.22 29.58
C GLN A 134 -3.66 -27.11 28.64
N GLY A 135 -2.84 -28.17 28.51
CA GLY A 135 -1.70 -28.21 27.60
C GLY A 135 -2.07 -28.46 26.14
N THR A 136 -3.33 -28.79 25.84
CA THR A 136 -3.80 -29.18 24.52
C THR A 136 -4.77 -28.17 23.93
N VAL A 137 -5.74 -27.69 24.72
CA VAL A 137 -6.80 -26.76 24.25
C VAL A 137 -6.22 -25.36 24.17
N ASN A 138 -6.50 -24.70 23.04
CA ASN A 138 -6.16 -23.30 22.80
C ASN A 138 -7.33 -22.39 23.17
N ALA A 139 -8.53 -22.66 22.63
CA ALA A 139 -9.73 -21.87 22.88
C ALA A 139 -10.99 -22.75 22.79
N VAL A 140 -12.11 -22.22 23.28
CA VAL A 140 -13.45 -22.80 23.13
C VAL A 140 -14.39 -21.73 22.57
N LEU A 141 -14.76 -21.86 21.31
CA LEU A 141 -15.65 -20.93 20.61
C LEU A 141 -17.10 -21.41 20.63
N GLY A 142 -18.04 -20.53 20.28
CA GLY A 142 -19.46 -20.81 20.38
C GLY A 142 -20.05 -20.53 21.75
N MET A 143 -19.31 -19.86 22.64
CA MET A 143 -19.77 -19.47 23.97
C MET A 143 -20.50 -18.12 23.98
N GLN A 144 -20.56 -17.44 22.85
CA GLN A 144 -21.25 -16.17 22.65
C GLN A 144 -21.60 -15.97 21.15
N ASN A 145 -22.57 -15.10 20.89
CA ASN A 145 -22.86 -14.52 19.57
C ASN A 145 -23.32 -13.06 19.66
N VAL A 146 -22.92 -12.37 20.73
CA VAL A 146 -23.12 -10.93 20.88
C VAL A 146 -22.22 -10.19 19.90
N SER A 147 -20.94 -10.53 19.86
CA SER A 147 -20.03 -10.12 18.81
C SER A 147 -20.04 -11.17 17.70
N ILE A 148 -20.23 -10.73 16.50
CA ILE A 148 -20.13 -11.51 15.28
C ILE A 148 -19.43 -10.66 14.22
N SER A 149 -18.73 -11.30 13.32
CA SER A 149 -18.19 -10.60 12.15
C SER A 149 -19.30 -10.06 11.25
N HIS A 150 -19.01 -9.01 10.53
CA HIS A 150 -19.90 -8.41 9.53
C HIS A 150 -19.12 -8.11 8.25
N VAL A 151 -19.85 -8.04 7.15
CA VAL A 151 -19.30 -7.71 5.83
C VAL A 151 -19.05 -6.20 5.71
N PHE A 152 -18.09 -5.82 4.87
CA PHE A 152 -17.65 -4.45 4.73
C PHE A 152 -18.03 -3.79 3.39
N ALA A 153 -18.84 -4.44 2.53
CA ALA A 153 -19.33 -3.83 1.30
C ALA A 153 -20.21 -2.61 1.56
N LYS A 154 -19.92 -1.51 0.87
CA LYS A 154 -20.67 -0.25 0.93
C LYS A 154 -21.22 0.10 -0.44
N ARG A 155 -22.55 0.12 -0.59
CA ARG A 155 -23.20 0.59 -1.82
C ARG A 155 -23.17 2.11 -1.89
N LEU A 156 -22.87 2.65 -3.08
CA LEU A 156 -22.99 4.08 -3.34
C LEU A 156 -24.41 4.54 -3.07
N ASN A 157 -24.58 5.60 -2.29
CA ASN A 157 -25.88 6.23 -2.06
C ASN A 157 -26.16 7.29 -3.14
N PRO A 158 -27.06 7.02 -4.10
CA PRO A 158 -27.33 7.95 -5.20
C PRO A 158 -28.01 9.27 -4.76
N ASN A 159 -28.47 9.36 -3.51
CA ASN A 159 -29.08 10.57 -2.95
C ASN A 159 -28.05 11.49 -2.26
N VAL A 160 -26.84 11.04 -2.07
CA VAL A 160 -25.74 11.87 -1.55
C VAL A 160 -25.12 12.61 -2.71
N VAL A 161 -25.09 13.93 -2.63
CA VAL A 161 -24.30 14.73 -3.55
C VAL A 161 -22.84 14.62 -3.09
N HIS A 162 -22.10 13.71 -3.70
CA HIS A 162 -20.66 13.71 -3.62
C HIS A 162 -20.19 14.97 -4.34
N GLY A 163 -20.00 16.06 -3.58
CA GLY A 163 -19.48 17.30 -4.16
C GLY A 163 -18.17 16.98 -4.86
N ASN A 164 -17.84 17.74 -5.92
CA ASN A 164 -16.46 17.82 -6.39
C ASN A 164 -15.61 18.37 -5.23
N ASN A 165 -15.39 17.54 -4.21
CA ASN A 165 -14.36 17.76 -3.22
C ASN A 165 -13.05 17.64 -3.98
N VAL A 166 -12.63 18.76 -4.58
CA VAL A 166 -11.27 18.89 -5.10
C VAL A 166 -10.38 18.73 -3.87
N GLN A 167 -10.00 17.49 -3.60
CA GLN A 167 -8.92 17.23 -2.65
C GLN A 167 -7.71 18.00 -3.18
N PRO A 168 -7.02 18.81 -2.38
CA PRO A 168 -6.02 19.76 -2.87
C PRO A 168 -4.91 19.16 -3.73
N PHE A 169 -4.77 17.83 -3.77
CA PHE A 169 -3.73 17.09 -4.48
C PHE A 169 -4.26 15.99 -5.42
N ALA A 170 -5.59 15.78 -5.51
CA ALA A 170 -6.16 14.78 -6.40
C ALA A 170 -6.12 15.27 -7.87
N THR A 171 -5.68 14.40 -8.76
CA THR A 171 -5.73 14.62 -10.22
C THR A 171 -6.53 13.48 -10.86
N GLY A 172 -7.38 13.79 -11.83
CA GLY A 172 -8.30 12.82 -12.44
C GLY A 172 -9.74 12.97 -11.94
N SER A 173 -10.53 11.91 -12.07
CA SER A 173 -11.92 11.84 -11.62
C SER A 173 -12.17 10.57 -10.83
N ALA A 174 -12.88 10.68 -9.70
CA ALA A 174 -13.42 9.53 -9.00
C ALA A 174 -14.71 9.11 -9.71
N VAL A 175 -14.72 7.91 -10.28
CA VAL A 175 -15.84 7.33 -11.04
C VAL A 175 -15.88 5.83 -10.82
N GLY A 176 -17.05 5.20 -10.89
CA GLY A 176 -17.17 3.74 -10.80
C GLY A 176 -16.47 3.03 -11.97
N HIS A 177 -15.86 1.89 -11.68
CA HIS A 177 -15.09 1.09 -12.62
C HIS A 177 -15.68 -0.31 -12.78
N ALA A 178 -15.67 -0.85 -14.00
CA ALA A 178 -15.95 -2.27 -14.16
C ALA A 178 -14.84 -3.11 -13.52
N PRO A 179 -15.13 -4.31 -12.96
CA PRO A 179 -14.09 -5.18 -12.41
C PRO A 179 -12.93 -5.45 -13.36
N SER A 180 -13.18 -5.47 -14.66
CA SER A 180 -12.17 -5.65 -15.72
C SER A 180 -11.25 -4.44 -15.95
N ASP A 181 -11.52 -3.29 -15.35
CA ASP A 181 -10.71 -2.08 -15.48
C ASP A 181 -9.54 -2.07 -14.49
N PHE A 182 -9.73 -2.64 -13.30
CA PHE A 182 -8.73 -2.62 -12.23
C PHE A 182 -7.37 -3.22 -12.60
N PRO A 183 -7.27 -4.31 -13.39
CA PRO A 183 -5.98 -4.80 -13.86
C PRO A 183 -5.17 -3.77 -14.64
N ALA A 184 -5.84 -2.93 -15.44
CA ALA A 184 -5.18 -1.86 -16.18
C ALA A 184 -4.76 -0.71 -15.25
N ILE A 185 -5.61 -0.33 -14.32
CA ILE A 185 -5.38 0.76 -13.37
C ILE A 185 -4.17 0.45 -12.47
N TYR A 186 -4.09 -0.77 -11.93
CA TYR A 186 -3.04 -1.19 -11.02
C TYR A 186 -1.86 -1.90 -11.69
N GLY A 187 -1.69 -1.73 -12.99
CA GLY A 187 -0.47 -2.18 -13.70
C GLY A 187 -0.36 -3.69 -13.94
N ALA A 188 -1.48 -4.42 -13.96
CA ALA A 188 -1.51 -5.84 -14.35
C ALA A 188 -1.80 -6.07 -15.83
N SER A 189 -2.08 -5.02 -16.61
CA SER A 189 -2.30 -5.11 -18.06
C SER A 189 -1.13 -5.79 -18.78
N GLY A 190 -1.46 -6.79 -19.60
CA GLY A 190 -0.47 -7.56 -20.37
C GLY A 190 0.21 -8.68 -19.58
N MET A 191 -0.07 -8.83 -18.28
CA MET A 191 0.29 -10.05 -17.55
C MET A 191 -0.58 -11.23 -18.04
N ALA A 192 -0.01 -12.44 -18.01
CA ALA A 192 -0.78 -13.64 -18.38
C ALA A 192 -1.88 -13.91 -17.35
N ASN A 193 -3.02 -14.46 -17.80
CA ASN A 193 -4.06 -14.94 -16.90
C ASN A 193 -3.48 -15.93 -15.88
N VAL A 194 -4.00 -15.88 -14.67
CA VAL A 194 -3.58 -16.78 -13.60
C VAL A 194 -4.13 -18.18 -13.85
N THR A 195 -3.24 -19.15 -14.02
CA THR A 195 -3.60 -20.53 -14.34
C THR A 195 -3.11 -21.57 -13.33
N SER A 196 -2.10 -21.21 -12.53
CA SER A 196 -1.45 -22.13 -11.57
C SER A 196 -1.66 -21.75 -10.11
N VAL A 197 -2.36 -20.65 -9.83
CA VAL A 197 -2.62 -20.14 -8.47
C VAL A 197 -4.12 -20.21 -8.18
N PRO A 198 -4.61 -21.20 -7.45
CA PRO A 198 -6.01 -21.25 -7.04
C PRO A 198 -6.33 -20.10 -6.04
N VAL A 199 -7.43 -19.42 -6.29
CA VAL A 199 -7.93 -18.27 -5.51
C VAL A 199 -9.37 -18.47 -5.09
N GLY A 200 -9.82 -17.76 -4.07
CA GLY A 200 -11.22 -17.81 -3.61
C GLY A 200 -11.45 -16.96 -2.40
N SER A 201 -12.70 -16.91 -1.96
CA SER A 201 -13.15 -16.10 -0.82
C SER A 201 -13.76 -16.97 0.28
N VAL A 202 -13.70 -16.47 1.51
CA VAL A 202 -14.54 -16.93 2.61
C VAL A 202 -15.89 -16.20 2.54
N SER A 203 -16.97 -16.96 2.65
CA SER A 203 -18.33 -16.46 2.50
C SER A 203 -19.28 -17.08 3.53
N SER A 204 -20.53 -16.65 3.55
CA SER A 204 -21.57 -17.28 4.37
C SER A 204 -22.96 -17.17 3.75
N GLY A 205 -23.87 -18.04 4.17
CA GLY A 205 -25.27 -18.02 3.72
C GLY A 205 -25.51 -18.77 2.42
N SER A 206 -26.54 -18.38 1.68
CA SER A 206 -26.91 -19.01 0.40
C SER A 206 -26.17 -18.32 -0.75
N LEU A 207 -25.43 -19.09 -1.53
CA LEU A 207 -24.70 -18.60 -2.71
C LEU A 207 -25.44 -18.85 -4.03
N SER A 208 -26.76 -19.15 -4.00
CA SER A 208 -27.52 -19.48 -5.21
C SER A 208 -27.68 -18.29 -6.17
N ASN A 209 -27.86 -17.09 -5.66
CA ASN A 209 -27.92 -15.87 -6.48
C ASN A 209 -26.54 -15.56 -7.08
N ILE A 210 -25.50 -15.63 -6.24
CA ILE A 210 -24.10 -15.42 -6.67
C ILE A 210 -23.70 -16.37 -7.83
N GLN A 211 -24.07 -17.65 -7.70
CA GLN A 211 -23.84 -18.61 -8.81
C GLN A 211 -24.57 -18.21 -10.09
N SER A 212 -25.79 -17.66 -9.97
CA SER A 212 -26.57 -17.19 -11.11
C SER A 212 -25.96 -15.93 -11.73
N ASP A 213 -25.49 -14.99 -10.92
CA ASP A 213 -24.87 -13.76 -11.34
C ASP A 213 -23.50 -13.99 -11.99
N LEU A 214 -22.69 -14.89 -11.42
CA LEU A 214 -21.45 -15.35 -12.03
C LEU A 214 -21.67 -16.13 -13.33
N GLN A 215 -22.73 -16.93 -13.43
CA GLN A 215 -23.07 -17.60 -14.70
C GLN A 215 -23.46 -16.59 -15.77
N ALA A 216 -24.07 -15.46 -15.41
CA ALA A 216 -24.43 -14.40 -16.35
C ALA A 216 -23.22 -13.56 -16.78
N THR A 217 -22.29 -13.29 -15.89
CA THR A 217 -21.13 -12.41 -16.13
C THR A 217 -19.87 -13.16 -16.58
N TYR A 218 -19.61 -14.33 -16.01
CA TYR A 218 -18.42 -15.16 -16.27
C TYR A 218 -18.79 -16.62 -16.60
N PRO A 219 -19.53 -16.91 -17.69
CA PRO A 219 -20.10 -18.23 -18.00
C PRO A 219 -19.05 -19.34 -18.21
N ASN A 220 -17.79 -18.99 -18.41
CA ASN A 220 -16.69 -19.92 -18.61
C ASN A 220 -15.91 -20.23 -17.32
N VAL A 221 -16.29 -19.66 -16.18
CA VAL A 221 -15.65 -19.90 -14.89
C VAL A 221 -16.41 -20.99 -14.14
N THR A 222 -15.70 -22.00 -13.66
CA THR A 222 -16.26 -23.01 -12.78
C THR A 222 -16.25 -22.52 -11.34
N VAL A 223 -17.43 -22.35 -10.76
CA VAL A 223 -17.59 -21.95 -9.35
C VAL A 223 -17.67 -23.20 -8.48
N ASN A 224 -16.75 -23.33 -7.54
CA ASN A 224 -16.66 -24.43 -6.59
C ASN A 224 -17.06 -23.94 -5.19
N ILE A 225 -18.08 -24.56 -4.59
CA ILE A 225 -18.51 -24.24 -3.22
C ILE A 225 -18.06 -25.35 -2.28
N LYS A 226 -17.33 -24.98 -1.24
CA LYS A 226 -16.91 -25.80 -0.12
C LYS A 226 -17.70 -25.39 1.12
N GLY A 227 -18.17 -26.34 1.90
CA GLY A 227 -19.01 -26.07 3.06
C GLY A 227 -20.50 -26.02 2.76
N PRO A 228 -21.32 -25.60 3.73
CA PRO A 228 -22.77 -25.56 3.60
C PRO A 228 -23.19 -24.48 2.58
N ASN A 229 -24.17 -24.80 1.75
CA ASN A 229 -24.81 -23.86 0.83
C ASN A 229 -26.33 -24.03 0.97
N ALA A 230 -26.85 -23.78 2.14
CA ALA A 230 -28.25 -23.91 2.47
C ALA A 230 -28.75 -22.69 3.23
N GLY A 231 -29.99 -22.32 2.98
CA GLY A 231 -30.62 -21.16 3.62
C GLY A 231 -31.30 -20.27 2.59
N SER A 232 -31.90 -19.18 3.07
CA SER A 232 -32.56 -18.19 2.23
C SER A 232 -32.05 -16.77 2.50
N SER A 233 -30.96 -16.64 3.27
CA SER A 233 -30.37 -15.33 3.52
C SER A 233 -29.60 -14.86 2.29
N THR A 234 -29.99 -13.70 1.77
CA THR A 234 -29.34 -13.00 0.66
C THR A 234 -28.68 -11.70 1.12
N SER A 235 -28.57 -11.51 2.43
CA SER A 235 -28.05 -10.27 3.01
C SER A 235 -26.58 -10.00 2.69
N GLY A 236 -25.84 -11.02 2.27
CA GLY A 236 -24.43 -10.91 1.84
C GLY A 236 -24.24 -10.91 0.33
N ASP A 237 -25.28 -10.96 -0.50
CA ASP A 237 -25.14 -11.15 -1.94
C ASP A 237 -24.24 -10.08 -2.58
N GLY A 238 -24.43 -8.80 -2.21
CA GLY A 238 -23.57 -7.71 -2.70
C GLY A 238 -22.11 -7.83 -2.31
N GLU A 239 -21.80 -8.47 -1.18
CA GLU A 239 -20.42 -8.76 -0.77
C GLU A 239 -19.79 -9.86 -1.62
N TRP A 240 -20.49 -11.01 -1.69
CA TRP A 240 -19.92 -12.18 -2.38
C TRP A 240 -19.87 -12.02 -3.89
N ASP A 241 -20.75 -11.20 -4.47
CA ASP A 241 -20.68 -10.78 -5.87
C ASP A 241 -19.50 -9.86 -6.12
N LEU A 242 -19.26 -8.88 -5.22
CA LEU A 242 -18.11 -7.97 -5.28
C LEU A 242 -16.80 -8.77 -5.28
N ASP A 243 -16.58 -9.58 -4.23
CA ASP A 243 -15.37 -10.37 -4.07
C ASP A 243 -15.06 -11.24 -5.29
N SER A 244 -16.07 -12.02 -5.72
CA SER A 244 -15.88 -13.00 -6.77
C SER A 244 -15.68 -12.38 -8.15
N GLN A 245 -16.45 -11.33 -8.50
CA GLN A 245 -16.35 -10.68 -9.80
C GLN A 245 -15.03 -9.93 -9.96
N ASP A 246 -14.57 -9.25 -8.90
CA ASP A 246 -13.29 -8.53 -8.93
C ASP A 246 -12.10 -9.48 -9.01
N ILE A 247 -12.06 -10.56 -8.20
CA ILE A 247 -10.99 -11.56 -8.28
C ILE A 247 -10.97 -12.24 -9.66
N ILE A 248 -12.13 -12.67 -10.16
CA ILE A 248 -12.22 -13.34 -11.47
C ILE A 248 -11.75 -12.42 -12.60
N ALA A 249 -12.22 -11.15 -12.59
CA ALA A 249 -11.85 -10.17 -13.59
C ALA A 249 -10.36 -9.82 -13.53
N PHE A 250 -9.83 -9.64 -12.32
CA PHE A 250 -8.43 -9.28 -12.11
C PHE A 250 -7.47 -10.39 -12.55
N THR A 251 -7.81 -11.65 -12.24
CA THR A 251 -6.93 -12.80 -12.46
C THR A 251 -7.13 -13.52 -13.78
N GLY A 252 -8.33 -13.49 -14.34
CA GLY A 252 -8.73 -14.29 -15.50
C GLY A 252 -8.74 -15.80 -15.22
N VAL A 253 -8.96 -16.24 -13.98
CA VAL A 253 -9.00 -17.67 -13.62
C VAL A 253 -10.19 -18.38 -14.23
N SER A 254 -10.03 -19.67 -14.52
CA SER A 254 -11.12 -20.55 -15.02
C SER A 254 -11.84 -21.31 -13.91
N GLN A 255 -11.34 -21.23 -12.66
CA GLN A 255 -11.95 -21.84 -11.49
C GLN A 255 -11.89 -20.87 -10.32
N TYR A 256 -13.00 -20.75 -9.61
CA TYR A 256 -13.13 -19.93 -8.42
C TYR A 256 -13.71 -20.76 -7.27
N TYR A 257 -13.30 -20.46 -6.03
CA TYR A 257 -13.70 -21.23 -4.85
C TYR A 257 -14.33 -20.34 -3.80
N PHE A 258 -15.52 -20.70 -3.34
CA PHE A 258 -16.09 -20.20 -2.10
C PHE A 258 -15.88 -21.22 -0.99
N TYR A 259 -15.34 -20.79 0.14
CA TYR A 259 -15.39 -21.51 1.39
C TYR A 259 -16.47 -20.88 2.26
N ASN A 260 -17.60 -21.59 2.41
CA ASN A 260 -18.85 -21.02 2.89
C ASN A 260 -19.16 -21.45 4.32
N ALA A 261 -19.31 -20.47 5.22
CA ALA A 261 -19.68 -20.67 6.63
C ALA A 261 -21.20 -20.81 6.80
N ASN A 262 -21.64 -21.47 7.88
CA ASN A 262 -23.05 -21.49 8.26
C ASN A 262 -23.56 -20.09 8.68
N SER A 263 -22.69 -19.33 9.36
CA SER A 263 -22.95 -17.96 9.79
C SER A 263 -21.63 -17.20 9.97
N LEU A 264 -21.73 -15.92 10.30
CA LEU A 264 -20.56 -15.07 10.62
C LEU A 264 -20.18 -15.13 12.12
N SER A 265 -20.58 -16.18 12.85
CA SER A 265 -20.14 -16.40 14.23
C SER A 265 -18.68 -16.84 14.29
N ASP A 266 -17.99 -16.54 15.41
CA ASP A 266 -16.59 -16.96 15.63
C ASP A 266 -16.37 -18.46 15.41
N ALA A 267 -17.31 -19.30 15.83
CA ALA A 267 -17.21 -20.75 15.69
C ALA A 267 -17.31 -21.21 14.22
N ASP A 268 -18.30 -20.69 13.48
CA ASP A 268 -18.48 -21.06 12.08
C ASP A 268 -17.35 -20.52 11.19
N LEU A 269 -16.87 -19.29 11.45
CA LEU A 269 -15.75 -18.72 10.72
C LEU A 269 -14.44 -19.46 11.01
N GLN A 270 -14.19 -19.83 12.29
CA GLN A 270 -13.02 -20.63 12.64
C GLN A 270 -13.05 -21.99 11.90
N THR A 271 -14.22 -22.63 11.80
CA THR A 271 -14.37 -23.87 11.02
C THR A 271 -13.96 -23.66 9.58
N VAL A 272 -14.47 -22.62 8.93
CA VAL A 272 -14.16 -22.32 7.53
C VAL A 272 -12.68 -21.95 7.31
N TYR A 273 -12.09 -21.12 8.17
CA TYR A 273 -10.66 -20.81 8.09
C TYR A 273 -9.82 -22.09 8.20
N ASN A 274 -10.19 -22.97 9.13
CA ASN A 274 -9.50 -24.25 9.28
C ASN A 274 -9.67 -25.17 8.06
N ASP A 275 -10.83 -25.17 7.40
CA ASP A 275 -11.07 -25.96 6.19
C ASP A 275 -10.22 -25.46 5.02
N VAL A 276 -10.14 -24.12 4.80
CA VAL A 276 -9.25 -23.52 3.80
C VAL A 276 -7.80 -23.96 4.01
N VAL A 277 -7.35 -23.91 5.26
CA VAL A 277 -5.96 -24.21 5.61
C VAL A 277 -5.66 -25.71 5.58
N SER A 278 -6.61 -26.52 6.00
CA SER A 278 -6.51 -27.99 6.00
C SER A 278 -6.49 -28.56 4.57
N ASP A 279 -7.36 -28.06 3.70
CA ASP A 279 -7.37 -28.41 2.27
C ASP A 279 -6.07 -27.96 1.57
N ASN A 280 -5.50 -26.84 1.99
CA ASN A 280 -4.30 -26.24 1.41
C ASN A 280 -4.37 -26.10 -0.13
N LEU A 281 -5.57 -25.88 -0.64
CA LEU A 281 -5.83 -25.72 -2.07
C LEU A 281 -5.52 -24.30 -2.54
N LEU A 282 -6.12 -23.31 -1.89
CA LEU A 282 -5.97 -21.90 -2.23
C LEU A 282 -4.60 -21.37 -1.82
N LYS A 283 -4.07 -20.39 -2.58
CA LYS A 283 -2.80 -19.73 -2.28
C LYS A 283 -2.98 -18.23 -1.96
N ALA A 284 -4.00 -17.60 -2.50
CA ALA A 284 -4.45 -16.28 -2.13
C ALA A 284 -5.94 -16.35 -1.80
N ILE A 285 -6.32 -15.93 -0.61
CA ILE A 285 -7.64 -16.08 -0.03
C ILE A 285 -8.16 -14.71 0.38
N ASP A 286 -9.35 -14.39 -0.06
CA ASP A 286 -10.05 -13.18 0.30
C ASP A 286 -10.89 -13.36 1.57
N VAL A 287 -10.88 -12.34 2.44
CA VAL A 287 -11.71 -12.25 3.64
C VAL A 287 -12.22 -10.82 3.78
N SER A 288 -13.39 -10.56 3.23
CA SER A 288 -14.04 -9.25 3.20
C SER A 288 -15.01 -9.08 4.37
N LEU A 289 -14.54 -9.42 5.58
CA LEU A 289 -15.36 -9.34 6.80
C LEU A 289 -14.45 -9.15 8.03
N GLY A 290 -15.06 -8.67 9.11
CA GLY A 290 -14.36 -8.55 10.39
C GLY A 290 -15.26 -8.14 11.55
N GLU A 291 -14.64 -8.04 12.70
CA GLU A 291 -15.23 -7.60 13.95
C GLU A 291 -14.23 -6.75 14.77
N CYS A 292 -14.69 -6.17 15.88
CA CYS A 292 -13.82 -5.48 16.83
C CYS A 292 -12.73 -6.42 17.38
N GLU A 293 -11.45 -6.05 17.27
CA GLU A 293 -10.34 -6.92 17.70
C GLU A 293 -10.37 -7.28 19.19
N THR A 294 -10.84 -6.38 20.06
CA THR A 294 -10.93 -6.66 21.51
C THR A 294 -12.06 -7.64 21.86
N SER A 295 -13.09 -7.70 21.03
CA SER A 295 -14.15 -8.73 21.14
C SER A 295 -13.60 -10.10 20.74
N ALA A 296 -12.90 -10.19 19.60
CA ALA A 296 -12.25 -11.42 19.16
C ALA A 296 -11.19 -11.92 20.16
N GLN A 297 -10.44 -11.01 20.80
CA GLN A 297 -9.51 -11.36 21.87
C GLN A 297 -10.23 -11.99 23.07
N SER A 298 -11.32 -11.35 23.53
CA SER A 298 -12.04 -11.81 24.74
C SER A 298 -12.81 -13.10 24.53
N SER A 299 -13.35 -13.34 23.33
CA SER A 299 -14.05 -14.58 22.97
C SER A 299 -13.12 -15.78 22.73
N GLY A 300 -11.84 -15.53 22.51
CA GLY A 300 -10.82 -16.53 22.12
C GLY A 300 -10.75 -16.76 20.61
N ALA A 301 -11.53 -16.04 19.80
CA ALA A 301 -11.46 -16.10 18.35
C ALA A 301 -10.07 -15.71 17.86
N ALA A 302 -9.49 -14.62 18.38
CA ALA A 302 -8.15 -14.18 17.99
C ALA A 302 -7.09 -15.28 18.15
N ALA A 303 -7.00 -15.91 19.32
CA ALA A 303 -6.05 -17.00 19.58
C ALA A 303 -6.29 -18.23 18.69
N SER A 304 -7.54 -18.52 18.38
CA SER A 304 -7.93 -19.63 17.49
C SER A 304 -7.55 -19.37 16.05
N ASN A 305 -7.92 -18.21 15.54
CA ASN A 305 -7.65 -17.80 14.15
C ASN A 305 -6.13 -17.67 13.91
N ASP A 306 -5.37 -17.08 14.83
CA ASP A 306 -3.91 -16.98 14.72
C ASP A 306 -3.22 -18.34 14.60
N THR A 307 -3.69 -19.33 15.37
CA THR A 307 -3.19 -20.69 15.25
C THR A 307 -3.42 -21.24 13.84
N THR A 308 -4.57 -20.98 13.27
CA THR A 308 -4.97 -21.40 11.92
C THR A 308 -4.20 -20.64 10.85
N PHE A 309 -4.13 -19.31 10.95
CA PHE A 309 -3.39 -18.47 9.99
C PHE A 309 -1.87 -18.72 10.04
N LYS A 310 -1.32 -19.04 11.21
CA LYS A 310 0.07 -19.47 11.34
C LYS A 310 0.35 -20.76 10.56
N GLN A 311 -0.60 -21.71 10.55
CA GLN A 311 -0.54 -22.88 9.68
C GLN A 311 -0.60 -22.48 8.20
N ALA A 312 -1.49 -21.55 7.83
CA ALA A 312 -1.61 -21.02 6.46
C ALA A 312 -0.27 -20.46 5.96
N VAL A 313 0.35 -19.58 6.77
CA VAL A 313 1.67 -19.01 6.48
C VAL A 313 2.71 -20.11 6.27
N ALA A 314 2.73 -21.12 7.15
CA ALA A 314 3.66 -22.25 7.04
C ALA A 314 3.44 -23.07 5.75
N GLN A 315 2.24 -23.10 5.21
CA GLN A 315 1.84 -23.78 3.98
C GLN A 315 1.90 -22.89 2.73
N GLY A 316 2.34 -21.65 2.87
CA GLY A 316 2.47 -20.69 1.79
C GLY A 316 1.14 -20.17 1.26
N GLN A 317 0.13 -20.08 2.12
CA GLN A 317 -1.15 -19.45 1.84
C GLN A 317 -1.14 -18.02 2.41
N THR A 318 -1.82 -17.09 1.75
CA THR A 318 -2.04 -15.73 2.23
C THR A 318 -3.52 -15.42 2.30
N PHE A 319 -3.98 -15.04 3.47
CA PHE A 319 -5.28 -14.41 3.67
C PHE A 319 -5.11 -12.90 3.49
N PHE A 320 -5.83 -12.31 2.54
CA PHE A 320 -5.99 -10.88 2.38
C PHE A 320 -7.28 -10.46 3.09
N VAL A 321 -7.15 -9.61 4.07
CA VAL A 321 -8.25 -9.28 4.97
C VAL A 321 -8.53 -7.78 4.91
N SER A 322 -9.79 -7.44 4.68
CA SER A 322 -10.30 -6.08 4.71
C SER A 322 -10.01 -5.42 6.06
N ALA A 323 -9.41 -4.21 6.06
CA ALA A 323 -9.00 -3.51 7.28
C ALA A 323 -10.18 -2.97 8.10
N GLY A 324 -11.37 -2.91 7.52
CA GLY A 324 -12.59 -2.37 8.13
C GLY A 324 -13.06 -1.08 7.46
N ASP A 325 -14.28 -0.66 7.81
CA ASP A 325 -15.00 0.44 7.16
C ASP A 325 -15.46 1.54 8.12
N SER A 326 -15.04 1.50 9.38
CA SER A 326 -15.47 2.45 10.41
C SER A 326 -14.39 3.47 10.76
N GLY A 327 -13.35 3.58 9.93
CA GLY A 327 -12.20 4.42 10.18
C GLY A 327 -11.22 3.80 11.18
N ALA A 328 -10.53 4.62 11.96
CA ALA A 328 -9.56 4.13 12.95
C ALA A 328 -10.20 3.42 14.15
N ASP A 329 -11.51 3.53 14.36
CA ASP A 329 -12.25 2.97 15.51
C ASP A 329 -13.26 1.90 15.07
N GLU A 330 -12.79 0.74 14.68
CA GLU A 330 -13.65 -0.38 14.31
C GLU A 330 -14.46 -0.95 15.50
N CYS A 331 -14.04 -0.67 16.71
CA CYS A 331 -14.77 -1.07 17.91
C CYS A 331 -15.93 -0.11 18.28
N GLY A 332 -15.99 1.09 17.71
CA GLY A 332 -17.02 2.09 17.98
C GLY A 332 -17.05 2.56 19.45
N ASN A 333 -15.89 2.57 20.11
CA ASN A 333 -15.76 2.89 21.52
C ASN A 333 -15.12 4.25 21.79
N GLY A 334 -14.83 5.04 20.75
CA GLY A 334 -14.16 6.34 20.81
C GLY A 334 -12.64 6.24 20.95
N GLY A 335 -12.09 5.04 20.79
CA GLY A 335 -10.66 4.76 20.77
C GLY A 335 -10.09 4.68 19.35
N VAL A 336 -8.88 4.16 19.24
CA VAL A 336 -8.22 3.82 17.99
C VAL A 336 -7.94 2.32 18.06
N THR A 337 -8.76 1.52 17.38
CA THR A 337 -8.73 0.05 17.46
C THR A 337 -9.05 -0.55 16.10
N PRO A 338 -8.20 -1.47 15.57
CA PRO A 338 -8.42 -2.07 14.26
C PRO A 338 -9.49 -3.17 14.28
N SER A 339 -9.84 -3.64 13.10
CA SER A 339 -10.66 -4.82 12.87
C SER A 339 -9.86 -6.11 13.09
N TRP A 340 -10.55 -7.18 13.48
CA TRP A 340 -10.11 -8.57 13.45
C TRP A 340 -10.87 -9.34 12.35
N PRO A 341 -10.20 -10.21 11.56
CA PRO A 341 -8.83 -10.70 11.69
C PRO A 341 -7.75 -9.85 10.98
N ALA A 342 -8.06 -8.66 10.49
CA ALA A 342 -7.09 -7.79 9.81
C ALA A 342 -5.84 -7.46 10.66
N SER A 343 -6.00 -7.38 11.98
CA SER A 343 -4.89 -7.10 12.90
C SER A 343 -4.00 -8.31 13.22
N SER A 344 -4.36 -9.52 12.80
CA SER A 344 -3.48 -10.71 12.95
C SER A 344 -2.14 -10.53 12.24
N GLN A 345 -1.04 -10.92 12.88
CA GLN A 345 0.30 -10.91 12.27
C GLN A 345 0.50 -11.97 11.16
N TYR A 346 -0.46 -12.87 10.98
CA TYR A 346 -0.41 -13.97 10.02
C TYR A 346 -1.30 -13.75 8.79
N VAL A 347 -1.85 -12.57 8.62
CA VAL A 347 -2.63 -12.15 7.44
C VAL A 347 -2.00 -10.91 6.80
N THR A 348 -2.41 -10.61 5.57
CA THR A 348 -2.10 -9.34 4.91
C THR A 348 -3.34 -8.47 4.97
N SER A 349 -3.25 -7.37 5.70
CA SER A 349 -4.35 -6.42 5.88
C SER A 349 -4.41 -5.42 4.74
N VAL A 350 -5.61 -5.15 4.24
CA VAL A 350 -5.84 -4.29 3.07
C VAL A 350 -6.75 -3.13 3.44
N GLY A 351 -6.20 -1.92 3.40
CA GLY A 351 -6.90 -0.66 3.59
C GLY A 351 -7.52 -0.12 2.31
N GLY A 352 -8.21 1.00 2.42
CA GLY A 352 -9.02 1.57 1.36
C GLY A 352 -8.61 2.98 0.94
N THR A 353 -8.63 3.21 -0.37
CA THR A 353 -8.41 4.52 -0.99
C THR A 353 -9.65 5.00 -1.74
N GLU A 354 -9.71 6.28 -2.07
CA GLU A 354 -10.55 6.82 -3.13
C GLU A 354 -9.69 7.03 -4.36
N LEU A 355 -10.04 6.34 -5.44
CA LEU A 355 -9.27 6.28 -6.67
C LEU A 355 -9.71 7.37 -7.66
N TYR A 356 -8.73 8.02 -8.28
CA TYR A 356 -8.93 9.01 -9.35
C TYR A 356 -8.23 8.55 -10.63
N THR A 357 -8.97 8.52 -11.73
CA THR A 357 -8.48 8.04 -13.04
C THR A 357 -8.67 9.06 -14.16
N SER A 358 -7.93 8.93 -15.28
CA SER A 358 -8.09 9.75 -16.49
C SER A 358 -7.40 9.10 -17.72
N PRO A 359 -8.08 8.96 -18.85
CA PRO A 359 -9.49 8.64 -18.97
C PRO A 359 -9.74 7.29 -18.31
N ASN A 360 -10.89 7.03 -17.84
CA ASN A 360 -11.45 5.96 -17.00
C ASN A 360 -10.59 4.77 -16.50
N THR A 361 -9.46 4.41 -17.10
CA THR A 361 -8.62 3.24 -16.75
C THR A 361 -7.14 3.59 -16.54
N THR A 362 -6.78 4.88 -16.55
CA THR A 362 -5.42 5.32 -16.27
C THR A 362 -5.35 5.91 -14.86
N TRP A 363 -4.60 5.27 -14.00
CA TRP A 363 -4.35 5.76 -12.65
C TRP A 363 -3.77 7.18 -12.67
N GLN A 364 -4.28 8.07 -11.84
CA GLN A 364 -3.82 9.45 -11.72
C GLN A 364 -3.38 9.78 -10.29
N SER A 365 -4.22 9.47 -9.31
CA SER A 365 -3.92 9.67 -7.89
C SER A 365 -4.88 8.85 -7.02
N GLU A 366 -4.55 8.76 -5.75
CA GLU A 366 -5.40 8.21 -4.70
C GLU A 366 -5.33 9.08 -3.45
N THR A 367 -6.42 9.11 -2.70
CA THR A 367 -6.49 9.68 -1.36
C THR A 367 -7.03 8.64 -0.39
N VAL A 368 -6.83 8.83 0.90
CA VAL A 368 -7.46 7.96 1.90
C VAL A 368 -8.97 8.00 1.74
N TRP A 369 -9.61 6.84 1.67
CA TRP A 369 -11.07 6.77 1.68
C TRP A 369 -11.63 7.17 3.04
N ASN A 370 -12.46 8.24 3.06
CA ASN A 370 -13.18 8.69 4.24
C ASN A 370 -14.48 9.42 3.86
N ASN A 371 -15.57 8.69 3.84
CA ASN A 371 -16.91 9.15 3.54
C ASN A 371 -17.86 9.01 4.75
N LEU A 372 -17.34 9.04 5.99
CA LEU A 372 -18.15 8.95 7.22
C LEU A 372 -19.20 10.04 7.32
N SER A 373 -18.93 11.24 6.79
CA SER A 373 -19.89 12.35 6.80
C SER A 373 -21.15 12.06 5.98
N SER A 374 -21.06 11.18 4.99
CA SER A 374 -22.18 10.69 4.16
C SER A 374 -22.69 9.32 4.59
N ASN A 375 -22.16 8.77 5.67
CA ASN A 375 -22.48 7.43 6.18
C ASN A 375 -22.14 6.30 5.18
N GLU A 376 -21.09 6.52 4.39
CA GLU A 376 -20.58 5.56 3.40
C GLU A 376 -19.23 4.97 3.81
N GLY A 377 -18.84 5.12 5.06
CA GLY A 377 -17.67 4.49 5.66
C GLY A 377 -16.36 5.25 5.49
N ALA A 378 -15.31 4.66 6.02
CA ALA A 378 -13.91 5.08 5.88
C ALA A 378 -13.00 3.89 6.10
N THR A 379 -11.82 3.88 5.48
CA THR A 379 -10.85 2.79 5.65
C THR A 379 -10.50 2.55 7.11
N GLY A 380 -10.55 1.30 7.54
CA GLY A 380 -9.93 0.87 8.78
C GLY A 380 -8.42 1.07 8.74
N GLY A 381 -7.82 1.10 9.91
CA GLY A 381 -6.36 1.21 10.04
C GLY A 381 -5.95 1.97 11.30
N SER A 382 -5.12 1.30 12.11
CA SER A 382 -4.65 1.79 13.40
C SER A 382 -3.67 0.78 14.01
N PRO A 383 -2.95 1.10 15.11
CA PRO A 383 -2.17 0.10 15.83
C PRO A 383 -3.09 -0.90 16.55
N SER A 384 -2.76 -2.19 16.51
CA SER A 384 -3.40 -3.19 17.35
C SER A 384 -3.18 -2.87 18.84
N THR A 385 -4.08 -3.35 19.68
CA THR A 385 -4.00 -3.18 21.15
C THR A 385 -3.37 -4.39 21.85
N PHE A 386 -3.24 -5.54 21.17
CA PHE A 386 -2.68 -6.76 21.78
C PHE A 386 -1.79 -7.58 20.83
N GLU A 387 -1.99 -7.48 19.52
CA GLU A 387 -1.24 -8.28 18.56
C GLU A 387 0.22 -7.78 18.47
N PRO A 388 1.22 -8.63 18.73
CA PRO A 388 2.59 -8.16 18.74
C PRO A 388 3.08 -7.75 17.35
N ILE A 389 3.97 -6.77 17.29
CA ILE A 389 4.57 -6.33 16.04
C ILE A 389 5.37 -7.47 15.40
N PRO A 390 5.05 -7.89 14.17
CA PRO A 390 5.81 -8.93 13.49
C PRO A 390 7.21 -8.44 13.08
N SER A 391 8.13 -9.38 12.92
CA SER A 391 9.54 -9.06 12.61
C SER A 391 9.72 -8.25 11.33
N TRP A 392 8.83 -8.40 10.35
CA TRP A 392 8.88 -7.68 9.09
C TRP A 392 8.32 -6.25 9.16
N GLN A 393 7.63 -5.88 10.26
CA GLN A 393 7.22 -4.49 10.55
C GLN A 393 8.19 -3.75 11.47
N GLN A 394 9.10 -4.48 12.15
CA GLN A 394 10.04 -3.85 13.09
C GLN A 394 10.96 -2.85 12.36
N GLY A 395 11.05 -1.65 12.91
CA GLY A 395 11.89 -0.58 12.37
C GLY A 395 11.34 0.12 11.14
N VAL A 396 10.11 -0.19 10.69
CA VAL A 396 9.44 0.55 9.62
C VAL A 396 9.10 1.95 10.10
N ALA A 397 9.59 2.96 9.39
CA ALA A 397 9.22 4.35 9.63
C ALA A 397 7.70 4.51 9.40
N GLY A 398 7.02 5.33 10.22
CA GLY A 398 5.56 5.46 10.19
C GLY A 398 4.85 4.56 11.21
N ILE A 399 5.35 3.36 11.51
CA ILE A 399 4.83 2.55 12.61
C ILE A 399 5.33 3.14 13.93
N THR A 400 4.54 4.01 14.53
CA THR A 400 4.93 4.73 15.78
C THR A 400 4.93 3.82 16.99
N ASN A 401 4.05 2.82 17.04
CA ASN A 401 3.98 1.82 18.09
C ASN A 401 4.80 0.59 17.72
N GLN A 402 6.07 0.55 18.11
CA GLN A 402 6.97 -0.59 17.84
C GLN A 402 6.73 -1.81 18.75
N THR A 403 5.62 -1.85 19.49
CA THR A 403 5.22 -2.99 20.34
C THR A 403 4.17 -3.84 19.65
N TYR A 404 3.23 -3.19 18.97
CA TYR A 404 2.06 -3.83 18.40
C TYR A 404 2.02 -3.69 16.88
N ARG A 405 1.31 -4.63 16.26
CA ARG A 405 1.06 -4.68 14.82
C ARG A 405 0.44 -3.38 14.31
N GLY A 406 0.98 -2.81 13.22
CA GLY A 406 0.38 -1.71 12.48
C GLY A 406 -0.52 -2.24 11.35
N VAL A 407 -1.69 -1.65 11.16
CA VAL A 407 -2.70 -2.02 10.16
C VAL A 407 -3.05 -0.76 9.36
N PRO A 408 -3.23 -0.83 8.02
CA PRO A 408 -3.08 -1.97 7.11
C PRO A 408 -1.64 -2.17 6.60
N ASP A 409 -1.42 -3.18 5.75
CA ASP A 409 -0.14 -3.41 5.09
C ASP A 409 -0.03 -2.65 3.76
N ILE A 410 -1.09 -2.70 2.98
CA ILE A 410 -1.26 -2.06 1.66
C ILE A 410 -2.70 -1.55 1.54
N ALA A 411 -3.01 -0.81 0.47
CA ALA A 411 -4.36 -0.36 0.17
C ALA A 411 -4.68 -0.52 -1.32
N PHE A 412 -5.98 -0.49 -1.63
CA PHE A 412 -6.53 -0.40 -2.98
C PHE A 412 -7.82 0.44 -2.93
N ASP A 413 -8.45 0.65 -4.09
CA ASP A 413 -9.74 1.35 -4.15
C ASP A 413 -10.78 0.71 -3.24
N ALA A 414 -11.48 1.55 -2.49
CA ALA A 414 -12.52 1.16 -1.55
C ALA A 414 -13.67 2.17 -1.46
N SER A 415 -13.48 3.39 -1.98
CA SER A 415 -14.55 4.39 -1.93
C SER A 415 -15.74 3.95 -2.79
N PRO A 416 -16.99 3.97 -2.28
CA PRO A 416 -18.15 3.74 -3.13
C PRO A 416 -18.25 4.71 -4.31
N VAL A 417 -17.58 5.87 -4.23
CA VAL A 417 -17.58 6.89 -5.30
C VAL A 417 -16.74 6.46 -6.50
N SER A 418 -15.64 5.76 -6.27
CA SER A 418 -14.77 5.18 -7.31
C SER A 418 -14.97 3.66 -7.47
N GLY A 419 -15.83 3.04 -6.70
CA GLY A 419 -15.97 1.61 -6.50
C GLY A 419 -16.35 0.78 -7.74
N ALA A 420 -16.42 -0.54 -7.54
CA ALA A 420 -16.70 -1.49 -8.60
C ALA A 420 -18.16 -1.46 -9.08
N LEU A 421 -18.35 -1.56 -10.39
CA LEU A 421 -19.66 -1.70 -11.04
C LEU A 421 -19.96 -3.19 -11.26
N VAL A 422 -20.50 -3.84 -10.25
CA VAL A 422 -20.76 -5.28 -10.24
C VAL A 422 -22.19 -5.64 -10.61
N TYR A 423 -22.42 -6.91 -10.87
CA TYR A 423 -23.72 -7.49 -11.17
C TYR A 423 -24.23 -8.19 -9.92
N VAL A 424 -25.34 -7.75 -9.34
CA VAL A 424 -25.88 -8.24 -8.07
C VAL A 424 -27.38 -8.49 -8.22
N ASP A 425 -27.87 -9.65 -7.80
CA ASP A 425 -29.28 -10.03 -7.83
C ASP A 425 -29.95 -9.82 -9.21
N GLY A 426 -29.24 -10.15 -10.28
CA GLY A 426 -29.69 -9.95 -11.65
C GLY A 426 -29.66 -8.50 -12.12
N GLN A 427 -29.05 -7.58 -11.40
CA GLN A 427 -28.94 -6.15 -11.73
C GLN A 427 -27.49 -5.76 -12.03
N ALA A 428 -27.23 -5.24 -13.23
CA ALA A 428 -25.91 -4.75 -13.63
C ALA A 428 -25.61 -3.37 -13.03
N ASN A 429 -24.32 -3.03 -13.00
CA ASN A 429 -23.81 -1.70 -12.61
C ASN A 429 -24.24 -1.26 -11.20
N GLN A 430 -24.29 -2.21 -10.27
CA GLN A 430 -24.41 -1.87 -8.85
C GLN A 430 -23.05 -1.38 -8.37
N GLN A 431 -22.94 -0.10 -8.03
CA GLN A 431 -21.67 0.49 -7.61
C GLN A 431 -21.43 0.22 -6.12
N ILE A 432 -20.37 -0.52 -5.82
CA ILE A 432 -20.04 -0.98 -4.46
C ILE A 432 -18.56 -0.69 -4.20
N GLY A 433 -18.27 -0.23 -2.99
CA GLY A 433 -16.92 -0.06 -2.42
C GLY A 433 -16.85 -0.75 -1.07
N GLY A 434 -16.06 -0.19 -0.15
CA GLY A 434 -15.66 -0.78 1.11
C GLY A 434 -14.25 -1.36 1.02
N THR A 435 -13.60 -1.61 2.15
CA THR A 435 -12.34 -2.38 2.13
C THR A 435 -12.56 -3.80 1.59
N SER A 436 -13.83 -4.20 1.43
CA SER A 436 -14.28 -5.38 0.69
C SER A 436 -14.03 -5.33 -0.83
N LEU A 437 -13.81 -4.16 -1.43
CA LEU A 437 -13.29 -4.06 -2.79
C LEU A 437 -11.76 -4.19 -2.78
N ALA A 438 -11.11 -3.57 -1.81
CA ALA A 438 -9.65 -3.54 -1.74
C ALA A 438 -9.02 -4.94 -1.52
N ALA A 439 -9.62 -5.79 -0.68
CA ALA A 439 -9.11 -7.12 -0.38
C ALA A 439 -9.12 -8.07 -1.60
N PRO A 440 -10.19 -8.22 -2.38
CA PRO A 440 -10.18 -9.02 -3.60
C PRO A 440 -9.22 -8.49 -4.67
N LEU A 441 -9.03 -7.16 -4.79
CA LEU A 441 -7.99 -6.60 -5.67
C LEU A 441 -6.59 -7.02 -5.23
N ALA A 442 -6.32 -7.05 -3.91
CA ALA A 442 -5.06 -7.54 -3.37
C ALA A 442 -4.86 -9.05 -3.60
N VAL A 443 -5.92 -9.87 -3.55
CA VAL A 443 -5.88 -11.29 -3.96
C VAL A 443 -5.47 -11.41 -5.43
N GLY A 444 -6.09 -10.61 -6.30
CA GLY A 444 -5.75 -10.56 -7.72
C GLY A 444 -4.30 -10.18 -7.95
N MET A 445 -3.83 -9.14 -7.30
CA MET A 445 -2.43 -8.70 -7.31
C MET A 445 -1.49 -9.85 -6.92
N TRP A 446 -1.72 -10.49 -5.78
CA TRP A 446 -0.84 -11.54 -5.28
C TRP A 446 -0.87 -12.81 -6.11
N ALA A 447 -2.03 -13.15 -6.68
CA ALA A 447 -2.14 -14.27 -7.61
C ALA A 447 -1.24 -14.09 -8.84
N HIS A 448 -1.15 -12.88 -9.40
CA HIS A 448 -0.22 -12.56 -10.48
C HIS A 448 1.25 -12.61 -10.03
N VAL A 449 1.57 -12.14 -8.82
CA VAL A 449 2.93 -12.24 -8.26
C VAL A 449 3.34 -13.71 -8.09
N LEU A 450 2.47 -14.56 -7.53
CA LEU A 450 2.73 -15.99 -7.37
C LEU A 450 2.81 -16.71 -8.72
N GLN A 451 1.99 -16.34 -9.70
CA GLN A 451 2.06 -16.88 -11.06
C GLN A 451 3.43 -16.59 -11.71
N ALA A 452 3.94 -15.37 -11.52
CA ALA A 452 5.25 -14.97 -12.03
C ALA A 452 6.42 -15.69 -11.33
N ASP A 453 6.30 -15.96 -10.03
CA ASP A 453 7.30 -16.66 -9.21
C ASP A 453 7.27 -18.20 -9.37
N GLY A 454 6.18 -18.76 -9.85
CA GLY A 454 5.95 -20.20 -9.86
C GLY A 454 5.47 -20.75 -8.50
N THR A 455 4.81 -19.93 -7.70
CA THR A 455 4.15 -20.28 -6.42
C THR A 455 5.08 -20.58 -5.21
N SER A 456 6.31 -20.11 -5.23
CA SER A 456 7.28 -20.39 -4.17
C SER A 456 7.39 -19.31 -3.07
N LEU A 457 6.89 -18.07 -3.33
CA LEU A 457 7.04 -16.94 -2.41
C LEU A 457 6.27 -17.10 -1.09
N GLY A 458 5.14 -17.80 -1.09
CA GLY A 458 4.36 -18.05 0.12
C GLY A 458 3.61 -16.81 0.62
N PHE A 459 3.76 -16.48 1.92
CA PHE A 459 3.04 -15.39 2.59
C PHE A 459 3.44 -14.01 2.08
N ALA A 460 2.45 -13.18 1.74
CA ALA A 460 2.64 -11.91 1.03
C ALA A 460 3.31 -10.82 1.86
N ALA A 461 2.86 -10.59 3.11
CA ALA A 461 3.26 -9.41 3.87
C ALA A 461 4.80 -9.27 4.00
N PRO A 462 5.59 -10.28 4.41
CA PRO A 462 7.04 -10.14 4.49
C PRO A 462 7.70 -9.82 3.14
N VAL A 463 7.12 -10.29 2.03
CA VAL A 463 7.64 -10.02 0.67
C VAL A 463 7.39 -8.56 0.29
N ILE A 464 6.17 -8.07 0.54
CA ILE A 464 5.76 -6.68 0.32
C ILE A 464 6.67 -5.73 1.11
N TYR A 465 6.84 -5.98 2.41
CA TYR A 465 7.70 -5.16 3.27
C TYR A 465 9.17 -5.19 2.85
N LYS A 466 9.67 -6.34 2.41
CA LYS A 466 11.03 -6.45 1.88
C LYS A 466 11.23 -5.60 0.61
N VAL A 467 10.27 -5.62 -0.32
CA VAL A 467 10.35 -4.77 -1.52
C VAL A 467 10.27 -3.29 -1.13
N ALA A 468 9.32 -2.92 -0.28
CA ALA A 468 9.11 -1.54 0.16
C ALA A 468 10.24 -0.98 1.03
N SER A 469 11.07 -1.83 1.67
CA SER A 469 12.21 -1.38 2.49
C SER A 469 13.31 -0.66 1.70
N SER A 470 13.35 -0.79 0.38
CA SER A 470 14.24 -0.07 -0.50
C SER A 470 13.49 1.12 -1.12
N SER A 471 13.97 2.34 -0.93
CA SER A 471 13.31 3.55 -1.44
C SER A 471 13.13 3.55 -2.97
N SER A 472 14.08 2.98 -3.72
CA SER A 472 13.97 2.84 -5.17
C SER A 472 12.91 1.82 -5.58
N ASN A 473 12.82 0.69 -4.86
CA ASN A 473 11.82 -0.34 -5.13
C ASN A 473 10.43 0.13 -4.70
N TYR A 474 10.34 0.84 -3.58
CA TYR A 474 9.11 1.47 -3.12
C TYR A 474 8.54 2.42 -4.18
N ALA A 475 9.35 3.39 -4.63
CA ALA A 475 8.95 4.34 -5.66
C ALA A 475 8.60 3.68 -7.01
N ALA A 476 9.11 2.48 -7.29
CA ALA A 476 8.79 1.76 -8.52
C ALA A 476 7.51 0.92 -8.42
N ALA A 477 7.22 0.33 -7.26
CA ALA A 477 6.19 -0.69 -7.09
C ALA A 477 4.95 -0.21 -6.32
N PHE A 478 4.97 0.99 -5.75
CA PHE A 478 3.86 1.50 -4.95
C PHE A 478 3.50 2.94 -5.32
N HIS A 479 2.23 3.25 -5.23
CA HIS A 479 1.71 4.60 -5.20
C HIS A 479 1.59 5.03 -3.74
N ASP A 480 2.41 5.97 -3.32
CA ASP A 480 2.41 6.54 -1.96
C ASP A 480 1.18 7.44 -1.77
N VAL A 481 0.27 7.04 -0.89
CA VAL A 481 -0.97 7.80 -0.61
C VAL A 481 -0.72 8.73 0.56
N THR A 482 -0.45 10.00 0.28
CA THR A 482 0.00 10.98 1.28
C THR A 482 -1.06 12.00 1.68
N SER A 483 -2.31 11.82 1.22
CA SER A 483 -3.41 12.77 1.44
C SER A 483 -4.64 12.11 2.03
N GLY A 484 -5.21 12.74 3.05
CA GLY A 484 -6.43 12.28 3.72
C GLY A 484 -6.18 11.72 5.12
N ASN A 485 -7.24 11.22 5.74
CA ASN A 485 -7.23 10.58 7.06
C ASN A 485 -8.43 9.63 7.17
N ASN A 486 -8.40 8.72 8.14
CA ASN A 486 -9.51 7.82 8.43
C ASN A 486 -10.28 8.17 9.73
N SER A 487 -10.27 9.43 10.12
CA SER A 487 -10.90 9.98 11.34
C SER A 487 -10.22 9.59 12.67
N GLY A 488 -9.00 9.11 12.62
CA GLY A 488 -8.17 8.81 13.79
C GLY A 488 -6.69 8.91 13.46
N GLU A 489 -6.33 8.39 12.29
CA GLU A 489 -4.96 8.39 11.76
C GLU A 489 -4.89 9.22 10.47
N ASN A 490 -3.69 9.72 10.15
CA ASN A 490 -3.45 10.54 8.96
C ASN A 490 -2.53 9.82 7.98
N ALA A 491 -2.75 10.07 6.68
CA ALA A 491 -1.80 9.68 5.64
C ALA A 491 -0.46 10.44 5.79
N GLY A 492 0.61 9.78 5.42
CA GLY A 492 1.96 10.32 5.47
C GLY A 492 2.81 9.78 4.33
N THR A 493 4.08 10.19 4.24
CA THR A 493 5.01 9.63 3.26
C THR A 493 5.51 8.26 3.71
N GLY A 494 5.50 7.28 2.81
CA GLY A 494 5.87 5.91 3.10
C GLY A 494 4.76 5.16 3.83
N TRP A 495 5.11 4.30 4.76
CA TRP A 495 4.11 3.53 5.49
C TRP A 495 3.34 4.39 6.50
N ASP A 496 2.01 4.30 6.51
CA ASP A 496 1.14 4.95 7.50
C ASP A 496 -0.03 4.04 7.92
N TYR A 497 -0.75 4.43 9.01
CA TYR A 497 -1.87 3.65 9.54
C TYR A 497 -3.17 3.76 8.73
N THR A 498 -3.22 4.53 7.64
CA THR A 498 -4.43 4.66 6.81
C THR A 498 -4.37 3.78 5.57
N THR A 499 -3.20 3.64 4.96
CA THR A 499 -3.01 2.96 3.66
C THR A 499 -1.82 1.99 3.63
N GLY A 500 -1.14 1.78 4.77
CA GLY A 500 0.06 0.96 4.79
C GLY A 500 1.13 1.52 3.86
N TRP A 501 1.68 0.71 2.97
CA TRP A 501 2.61 1.16 1.92
C TRP A 501 1.94 1.82 0.71
N GLY A 502 0.60 2.06 0.76
CA GLY A 502 -0.18 2.57 -0.37
C GLY A 502 -0.61 1.47 -1.35
N SER A 503 -1.04 1.85 -2.56
CA SER A 503 -1.52 0.89 -3.56
C SER A 503 -0.38 0.37 -4.44
N VAL A 504 -0.57 -0.84 -4.99
CA VAL A 504 0.51 -1.62 -5.61
C VAL A 504 0.47 -1.51 -7.14
N ILE A 505 1.63 -1.30 -7.76
CA ILE A 505 1.85 -1.47 -9.19
C ILE A 505 2.26 -2.93 -9.45
N VAL A 506 1.29 -3.74 -9.86
CA VAL A 506 1.36 -5.21 -9.81
C VAL A 506 2.53 -5.82 -10.59
N ASN A 507 2.76 -5.39 -11.83
CA ASN A 507 3.86 -5.88 -12.65
C ASN A 507 5.24 -5.54 -12.04
N GLN A 508 5.34 -4.38 -11.38
CA GLN A 508 6.57 -3.95 -10.72
C GLN A 508 6.83 -4.76 -9.45
N LEU A 509 5.79 -4.94 -8.62
CA LEU A 509 5.91 -5.79 -7.44
C LEU A 509 6.29 -7.23 -7.83
N ALA A 510 5.65 -7.80 -8.85
CA ALA A 510 5.96 -9.14 -9.34
C ALA A 510 7.43 -9.27 -9.78
N SER A 511 7.94 -8.30 -10.54
CA SER A 511 9.34 -8.28 -10.96
C SER A 511 10.31 -8.18 -9.78
N LEU A 512 10.06 -7.29 -8.83
CA LEU A 512 10.95 -7.05 -7.69
C LEU A 512 10.89 -8.18 -6.65
N ALA A 513 9.74 -8.79 -6.45
CA ALA A 513 9.55 -9.91 -5.53
C ALA A 513 10.28 -11.18 -5.98
N THR A 514 10.31 -11.43 -7.28
CA THR A 514 10.94 -12.62 -7.87
C THR A 514 12.46 -12.48 -8.06
N GLY A 515 13.02 -11.34 -7.68
CA GLY A 515 14.48 -11.12 -7.73
C GLY A 515 15.05 -10.79 -9.10
N GLY A 516 14.21 -10.42 -10.04
CA GLY A 516 14.62 -9.89 -11.36
C GLY A 516 15.51 -10.80 -12.21
N GLY A 517 15.48 -12.12 -11.95
CA GLY A 517 16.32 -13.10 -12.63
C GLY A 517 15.52 -14.28 -13.16
N GLY A 518 14.81 -14.11 -14.25
CA GLY A 518 14.32 -15.23 -15.05
C GLY A 518 12.81 -15.33 -15.22
N GLY A 519 12.31 -14.77 -16.28
CA GLY A 519 11.09 -15.23 -16.92
C GLY A 519 9.91 -14.26 -16.94
N THR A 520 9.61 -13.79 -18.12
CA THR A 520 8.48 -13.02 -18.65
C THR A 520 8.47 -11.53 -18.30
N GLY A 521 9.12 -10.79 -19.15
CA GLY A 521 9.36 -9.36 -19.17
C GLY A 521 8.29 -8.47 -18.61
N GLY A 522 8.70 -7.62 -17.68
CA GLY A 522 8.05 -6.32 -17.53
C GLY A 522 8.18 -5.57 -18.85
N ASN A 523 7.16 -4.83 -19.28
CA ASN A 523 7.31 -3.99 -20.47
C ASN A 523 8.46 -3.02 -20.28
N PRO A 524 9.35 -2.84 -21.25
CA PRO A 524 10.39 -1.85 -21.16
C PRO A 524 9.77 -0.46 -21.01
N VAL A 525 10.42 0.42 -20.26
CA VAL A 525 10.01 1.81 -20.13
C VAL A 525 10.82 2.64 -21.10
N ALA A 526 10.19 3.16 -22.15
CA ALA A 526 10.83 4.04 -23.11
C ALA A 526 11.13 5.40 -22.47
N GLY A 527 12.35 5.90 -22.64
CA GLY A 527 12.76 7.22 -22.18
C GLY A 527 13.88 7.77 -23.08
N PHE A 528 13.88 9.08 -23.33
CA PHE A 528 15.01 9.74 -23.99
C PHE A 528 15.08 11.24 -23.64
N THR A 529 16.26 11.78 -23.80
CA THR A 529 16.52 13.22 -23.80
C THR A 529 17.06 13.64 -25.14
N ASP A 530 16.92 14.92 -25.48
CA ASP A 530 17.42 15.49 -26.72
C ASP A 530 18.32 16.73 -26.48
N SER A 531 19.22 16.99 -27.41
CA SER A 531 20.05 18.17 -27.43
C SER A 531 20.08 18.74 -28.85
N VAL A 532 19.49 19.93 -29.01
CA VAL A 532 19.27 20.59 -30.28
C VAL A 532 20.44 21.55 -30.60
N SER A 533 20.98 21.48 -31.81
CA SER A 533 21.96 22.43 -32.34
C SER A 533 21.58 22.84 -33.76
N GLY A 534 20.85 23.95 -33.89
CA GLY A 534 20.28 24.39 -35.16
C GLY A 534 19.23 23.41 -35.69
N LEU A 535 19.51 22.79 -36.85
CA LEU A 535 18.68 21.74 -37.44
C LEU A 535 19.12 20.32 -37.00
N ALA A 536 20.25 20.18 -36.34
CA ALA A 536 20.78 18.91 -35.88
C ALA A 536 20.34 18.62 -34.42
N VAL A 537 19.94 17.39 -34.13
CA VAL A 537 19.54 16.93 -32.81
C VAL A 537 20.26 15.62 -32.47
N ASN A 538 20.84 15.56 -31.28
CA ASN A 538 21.34 14.32 -30.71
C ASN A 538 20.35 13.80 -29.68
N PHE A 539 19.96 12.54 -29.81
CA PHE A 539 19.05 11.85 -28.88
C PHE A 539 19.86 10.91 -28.01
N THR A 540 19.63 10.99 -26.71
CA THR A 540 20.25 10.09 -25.73
C THR A 540 19.12 9.21 -25.16
N ASN A 541 19.25 7.90 -25.37
CA ASN A 541 18.32 6.93 -24.82
C ASN A 541 18.49 6.81 -23.30
N THR A 542 17.40 6.93 -22.57
CA THR A 542 17.32 6.71 -21.11
C THR A 542 16.31 5.62 -20.76
N SER A 543 15.90 4.82 -21.76
CA SER A 543 14.98 3.72 -21.55
C SER A 543 15.55 2.68 -20.60
N THR A 544 14.69 2.11 -19.77
CA THR A 544 15.03 1.08 -18.80
C THR A 544 14.17 -0.15 -19.03
N ASP A 545 14.67 -1.30 -18.61
CA ASP A 545 13.94 -2.54 -18.55
C ASP A 545 14.34 -3.24 -17.26
N SER A 546 13.41 -3.23 -16.28
CA SER A 546 13.67 -3.76 -14.95
C SER A 546 13.63 -5.28 -14.87
N GLY A 547 13.09 -5.94 -15.89
CA GLY A 547 12.94 -7.41 -15.95
C GLY A 547 13.73 -8.09 -17.06
N GLY A 548 14.49 -7.31 -17.85
CA GLY A 548 15.18 -7.85 -19.01
C GLY A 548 16.24 -6.92 -19.60
N THR A 549 16.40 -6.99 -20.90
CA THR A 549 17.30 -6.10 -21.68
C THR A 549 16.56 -5.55 -22.89
N ILE A 550 16.76 -4.28 -23.19
CA ILE A 550 16.23 -3.69 -24.42
C ILE A 550 17.05 -4.17 -25.61
N ASN A 551 16.39 -4.95 -26.49
CA ASN A 551 17.02 -5.57 -27.65
C ASN A 551 16.88 -4.78 -28.94
N ALA A 552 15.87 -3.91 -29.05
CA ALA A 552 15.66 -3.12 -30.26
C ALA A 552 15.10 -1.73 -29.96
N TYR A 553 15.48 -0.78 -30.81
CA TYR A 553 15.04 0.59 -30.82
C TYR A 553 14.40 0.93 -32.15
N SER A 554 13.34 1.71 -32.15
CA SER A 554 12.70 2.22 -33.35
C SER A 554 12.31 3.69 -33.14
N TRP A 555 13.04 4.56 -33.78
CA TRP A 555 12.82 5.99 -33.74
C TRP A 555 12.05 6.46 -34.97
N THR A 556 11.12 7.38 -34.77
CA THR A 556 10.52 8.19 -35.82
C THR A 556 10.74 9.66 -35.45
N PHE A 557 11.28 10.47 -36.38
CA PHE A 557 11.67 11.85 -36.09
C PHE A 557 10.59 12.89 -36.45
N GLY A 558 9.42 12.44 -36.93
CA GLY A 558 8.30 13.32 -37.25
C GLY A 558 8.38 14.00 -38.64
N ASP A 559 9.49 13.81 -39.38
CA ASP A 559 9.71 14.26 -40.76
C ASP A 559 9.68 13.12 -41.79
N GLY A 560 9.31 11.92 -41.34
CA GLY A 560 9.29 10.68 -42.13
C GLY A 560 10.58 9.85 -42.02
N SER A 561 11.62 10.37 -41.40
CA SER A 561 12.89 9.66 -41.17
C SER A 561 12.79 8.76 -39.94
N THR A 562 13.60 7.68 -39.93
CA THR A 562 13.61 6.69 -38.84
C THR A 562 15.01 6.26 -38.48
N SER A 563 15.22 5.67 -37.29
CA SER A 563 16.50 5.08 -36.87
C SER A 563 16.25 3.84 -35.97
N ALA A 564 17.20 2.90 -36.00
CA ALA A 564 17.23 1.75 -35.10
C ALA A 564 18.39 1.82 -34.09
N SER A 565 19.16 2.91 -34.09
CA SER A 565 20.29 3.13 -33.16
C SER A 565 19.76 3.34 -31.73
N ALA A 566 20.51 2.89 -30.71
CA ALA A 566 20.15 3.12 -29.32
C ALA A 566 20.07 4.63 -28.99
N SER A 567 21.04 5.40 -29.44
CA SER A 567 21.10 6.87 -29.26
C SER A 567 21.48 7.51 -30.60
N PRO A 568 20.50 7.84 -31.46
CA PRO A 568 20.78 8.39 -32.79
C PRO A 568 21.03 9.89 -32.77
N SER A 569 21.66 10.41 -33.84
CA SER A 569 21.57 11.82 -34.22
C SER A 569 20.72 11.95 -35.48
N HIS A 570 19.97 13.05 -35.59
CA HIS A 570 19.15 13.38 -36.77
C HIS A 570 19.32 14.86 -37.15
N THR A 571 19.30 15.15 -38.43
CA THR A 571 19.36 16.52 -38.94
C THR A 571 18.13 16.80 -39.80
N TYR A 572 17.28 17.70 -39.34
CA TYR A 572 16.10 18.12 -40.07
C TYR A 572 16.46 19.02 -41.25
N THR A 573 15.70 18.95 -42.31
CA THR A 573 15.91 19.77 -43.53
C THR A 573 15.26 21.15 -43.42
N THR A 574 14.26 21.30 -42.56
CA THR A 574 13.54 22.57 -42.35
C THR A 574 13.37 22.83 -40.86
N ALA A 575 13.30 24.11 -40.49
CA ALA A 575 12.95 24.53 -39.14
C ALA A 575 11.48 24.22 -38.86
N GLY A 576 11.19 23.79 -37.64
CA GLY A 576 9.84 23.42 -37.22
C GLY A 576 9.83 22.67 -35.90
N THR A 577 8.64 22.34 -35.41
CA THR A 577 8.45 21.46 -34.27
C THR A 577 8.03 20.08 -34.78
N TYR A 578 8.77 19.08 -34.39
CA TYR A 578 8.59 17.69 -34.81
C TYR A 578 8.25 16.82 -33.61
N THR A 579 7.28 15.92 -33.76
CA THR A 579 7.00 14.90 -32.74
C THR A 579 7.93 13.73 -32.98
N VAL A 580 8.87 13.54 -32.06
CA VAL A 580 9.84 12.44 -32.07
C VAL A 580 9.30 11.33 -31.18
N THR A 581 9.25 10.11 -31.70
CA THR A 581 8.78 8.93 -30.96
C THR A 581 9.90 7.89 -30.90
N LEU A 582 10.19 7.41 -29.70
CA LEU A 582 11.00 6.22 -29.46
C LEU A 582 10.09 5.05 -29.07
N LYS A 583 10.17 3.96 -29.81
CA LYS A 583 9.65 2.66 -29.42
C LYS A 583 10.82 1.74 -29.09
N VAL A 584 10.76 1.11 -27.91
CA VAL A 584 11.73 0.08 -27.49
C VAL A 584 11.07 -1.29 -27.44
N THR A 585 11.88 -2.32 -27.69
CA THR A 585 11.47 -3.73 -27.62
C THR A 585 12.48 -4.47 -26.75
N ASP A 586 12.01 -5.22 -25.78
CA ASP A 586 12.86 -6.01 -24.90
C ASP A 586 13.24 -7.39 -25.48
N ASN A 587 13.97 -8.17 -24.69
CA ASN A 587 14.40 -9.53 -25.07
C ASN A 587 13.24 -10.55 -25.10
N THR A 588 12.03 -10.21 -24.64
CA THR A 588 10.84 -11.06 -24.70
C THR A 588 9.88 -10.69 -25.83
N GLY A 589 10.11 -9.53 -26.47
CA GLY A 589 9.27 -8.98 -27.53
C GLY A 589 8.23 -7.98 -27.03
N ALA A 590 8.18 -7.66 -25.72
CA ALA A 590 7.32 -6.62 -25.21
C ALA A 590 7.82 -5.23 -25.63
N THR A 591 6.93 -4.27 -25.81
CA THR A 591 7.26 -2.95 -26.37
C THR A 591 6.65 -1.82 -25.57
N ASN A 592 7.37 -0.69 -25.50
CA ASN A 592 6.89 0.57 -24.96
C ASN A 592 7.29 1.73 -25.88
N SER A 593 6.55 2.85 -25.82
CA SER A 593 6.83 4.01 -26.66
C SER A 593 6.63 5.31 -25.90
N ILE A 594 7.48 6.29 -26.18
CA ILE A 594 7.37 7.67 -25.66
C ILE A 594 7.51 8.66 -26.80
N SER A 595 6.84 9.81 -26.73
CA SER A 595 6.91 10.88 -27.72
C SER A 595 7.20 12.23 -27.07
N HIS A 596 8.17 12.98 -27.61
CA HIS A 596 8.45 14.36 -27.23
C HIS A 596 8.34 15.29 -28.42
N SER A 597 7.98 16.54 -28.19
CA SER A 597 8.02 17.60 -29.21
C SER A 597 9.40 18.26 -29.22
N VAL A 598 10.13 18.16 -30.33
CA VAL A 598 11.45 18.74 -30.53
C VAL A 598 11.35 19.90 -31.51
N THR A 599 11.79 21.08 -31.11
CA THR A 599 11.78 22.28 -31.96
C THR A 599 13.17 22.57 -32.48
N VAL A 600 13.36 22.61 -33.82
CA VAL A 600 14.58 22.96 -34.50
C VAL A 600 14.43 24.25 -35.30
N SER A 601 15.49 25.05 -35.38
CA SER A 601 15.48 26.36 -36.07
C SER A 601 16.60 26.48 -37.06
N SER A 602 16.34 27.16 -38.20
CA SER A 602 17.34 27.39 -39.25
C SER A 602 18.26 28.63 -39.02
N GLY A 603 18.27 29.14 -37.76
CA GLY A 603 19.11 30.30 -37.40
C GLY A 603 20.55 29.91 -37.14
N GLY A 604 21.48 30.60 -37.74
CA GLY A 604 22.92 30.30 -37.76
C GLY A 604 23.56 30.19 -36.38
N GLY A 605 24.31 29.15 -36.22
CA GLY A 605 25.43 28.87 -35.36
C GLY A 605 25.49 29.50 -33.97
N GLY A 606 24.84 28.91 -33.02
CA GLY A 606 25.02 29.15 -31.62
C GLY A 606 24.30 28.08 -30.82
N GLY A 607 24.91 26.91 -30.67
CA GLY A 607 24.39 25.92 -29.72
C GLY A 607 24.29 26.53 -28.33
N SER A 608 23.27 26.16 -27.54
CA SER A 608 23.19 26.56 -26.13
C SER A 608 24.47 26.17 -25.41
N VAL A 609 25.20 27.16 -24.90
CA VAL A 609 26.45 26.96 -24.16
C VAL A 609 26.18 27.25 -22.69
N GLN A 610 26.30 26.23 -21.85
CA GLN A 610 26.35 26.41 -20.40
C GLN A 610 27.73 26.85 -19.97
N VAL A 611 27.86 28.02 -19.35
CA VAL A 611 29.17 28.69 -19.10
C VAL A 611 29.58 28.69 -17.61
N ILE A 612 28.77 28.23 -16.70
CA ILE A 612 29.13 28.00 -15.29
C ILE A 612 29.95 26.72 -15.19
N ALA A 613 31.12 26.80 -14.63
CA ALA A 613 31.92 25.61 -14.31
C ALA A 613 31.39 24.99 -13.00
N ASN A 614 31.21 23.66 -12.96
CA ASN A 614 30.69 22.91 -11.83
C ASN A 614 29.32 23.47 -11.33
N PRO A 615 28.26 23.40 -12.17
CA PRO A 615 26.98 24.04 -11.89
C PRO A 615 26.18 23.40 -10.74
N ASP A 616 26.47 22.17 -10.40
CA ASP A 616 25.84 21.33 -9.37
C ASP A 616 26.73 21.10 -8.14
N PHE A 617 27.83 21.85 -8.04
CA PHE A 617 28.77 21.85 -6.92
C PHE A 617 29.42 20.50 -6.59
N THR A 618 29.45 19.54 -7.51
CA THR A 618 29.81 18.13 -7.26
C THR A 618 31.13 17.86 -6.56
N ASN A 619 32.05 18.84 -6.47
CA ASN A 619 33.34 18.65 -5.83
C ASN A 619 33.91 19.94 -5.22
N GLY A 620 33.12 20.98 -5.05
CA GLY A 620 33.55 22.27 -4.49
C GLY A 620 34.53 23.07 -5.31
N THR A 621 35.04 22.56 -6.46
CA THR A 621 35.97 23.26 -7.31
C THR A 621 35.27 24.30 -8.19
N SER A 622 36.04 25.24 -8.75
CA SER A 622 35.59 26.30 -9.66
C SER A 622 34.78 27.43 -9.02
N TRP A 623 34.42 27.32 -7.76
CA TRP A 623 33.78 28.39 -7.01
C TRP A 623 34.70 28.93 -5.90
N THR A 624 34.62 30.22 -5.68
CA THR A 624 35.28 30.88 -4.53
C THR A 624 34.20 31.20 -3.51
N ALA A 625 34.30 30.59 -2.34
CA ALA A 625 33.31 30.72 -1.26
C ALA A 625 33.95 31.19 0.05
N SER A 626 33.16 31.81 0.93
CA SER A 626 33.54 32.01 2.31
C SER A 626 33.77 30.65 3.01
N SER A 627 34.58 30.64 4.08
CA SER A 627 34.80 29.40 4.85
C SER A 627 33.52 28.85 5.42
N GLY A 628 33.27 27.55 5.22
CA GLY A 628 32.05 26.88 5.74
C GLY A 628 30.81 27.01 4.88
N VAL A 629 30.88 27.71 3.71
CA VAL A 629 29.72 27.84 2.80
C VAL A 629 29.57 26.62 1.88
N LEU A 630 30.65 25.97 1.50
CA LEU A 630 30.57 24.71 0.77
C LEU A 630 30.20 23.59 1.72
N CYS A 631 29.12 22.89 1.43
CA CYS A 631 28.58 21.82 2.26
C CYS A 631 28.41 20.52 1.47
N SER A 632 28.63 19.40 2.17
CA SER A 632 28.35 18.05 1.68
C SER A 632 27.43 17.32 2.65
N SER A 633 26.47 16.57 2.12
CA SER A 633 25.66 15.62 2.89
C SER A 633 26.36 14.27 3.14
N ASP A 634 27.55 14.07 2.55
CA ASP A 634 28.37 12.87 2.78
C ASP A 634 29.15 13.04 4.11
N SER A 635 28.83 12.24 5.11
CA SER A 635 29.49 12.28 6.43
C SER A 635 30.97 11.92 6.42
N SER A 636 31.50 11.39 5.32
CA SER A 636 32.92 11.14 5.13
C SER A 636 33.68 12.35 4.55
N SER A 637 32.99 13.39 4.11
CA SER A 637 33.56 14.61 3.57
C SER A 637 34.13 15.51 4.67
N ALA A 638 35.23 16.22 4.37
CA ALA A 638 35.76 17.27 5.26
C ALA A 638 34.80 18.50 5.37
N ASP A 639 33.94 18.67 4.39
CA ASP A 639 32.91 19.74 4.32
C ASP A 639 31.52 19.25 4.68
N TYR A 640 31.42 18.22 5.52
CA TYR A 640 30.13 17.68 5.99
C TYR A 640 29.35 18.69 6.81
N CYS A 641 28.11 18.93 6.40
CA CYS A 641 27.18 19.83 7.10
C CYS A 641 25.88 19.07 7.48
N THR A 642 25.29 19.49 8.60
CA THR A 642 23.98 18.95 9.06
C THR A 642 23.01 20.13 9.22
N GLY A 643 21.75 19.91 8.86
CA GLY A 643 20.68 20.91 8.99
C GLY A 643 20.03 21.30 7.67
N GLU A 644 20.78 21.23 6.57
CA GLU A 644 20.27 21.50 5.22
C GLU A 644 20.61 20.34 4.28
N ASN A 645 19.88 20.23 3.16
CA ASN A 645 20.03 19.13 2.21
C ASN A 645 20.39 19.65 0.80
N PRO A 646 21.15 18.89 -0.01
CA PRO A 646 21.42 19.24 -1.39
C PRO A 646 20.16 19.15 -2.27
N TYR A 647 20.09 19.96 -3.32
CA TYR A 647 19.05 19.84 -4.36
C TYR A 647 19.18 18.55 -5.17
N THR A 648 20.40 18.23 -5.58
CA THR A 648 20.80 16.99 -6.27
C THR A 648 22.19 16.56 -5.81
N GLY A 649 22.50 15.28 -5.88
CA GLY A 649 23.81 14.77 -5.47
C GLY A 649 24.08 14.96 -3.98
N SER A 650 25.34 15.24 -3.61
CA SER A 650 25.78 15.34 -2.21
C SER A 650 26.29 16.74 -1.82
N TRP A 651 26.35 17.70 -2.75
CA TRP A 651 26.98 18.99 -2.54
C TRP A 651 26.03 20.16 -2.74
N PHE A 652 26.18 21.21 -1.93
CA PHE A 652 25.40 22.45 -2.00
C PHE A 652 26.18 23.62 -1.40
N MET A 653 25.72 24.87 -1.63
CA MET A 653 26.27 26.05 -1.00
C MET A 653 25.28 26.60 0.03
N TRP A 654 25.67 26.63 1.29
CA TRP A 654 24.86 27.15 2.41
C TRP A 654 25.43 28.47 2.90
N LEU A 655 24.74 29.57 2.61
CA LEU A 655 25.11 30.92 3.01
C LEU A 655 24.26 31.35 4.21
N ASP A 656 24.87 32.00 5.16
CA ASP A 656 24.28 32.45 6.42
C ASP A 656 23.77 31.27 7.30
N GLY A 657 22.65 31.41 8.03
CA GLY A 657 22.19 30.37 8.99
C GLY A 657 22.86 30.53 10.36
N TYR A 658 23.30 31.72 10.71
CA TYR A 658 23.91 32.04 12.00
C TYR A 658 22.95 32.88 12.86
N THR A 659 23.01 32.71 14.16
CA THR A 659 22.23 33.53 15.12
C THR A 659 22.86 34.92 15.38
N VAL A 660 23.97 35.24 14.72
CA VAL A 660 24.73 36.50 14.85
C VAL A 660 24.90 37.16 13.49
N ALA A 661 25.21 38.47 13.50
CA ALA A 661 25.47 39.21 12.26
C ALA A 661 26.63 38.55 11.47
N HIS A 662 26.37 38.17 10.24
CA HIS A 662 27.30 37.45 9.36
C HIS A 662 27.13 37.86 7.90
N THR A 663 28.14 37.58 7.06
CA THR A 663 28.05 37.77 5.63
C THR A 663 28.87 36.70 4.92
N ASP A 664 28.17 35.90 4.13
CA ASP A 664 28.73 34.85 3.34
C ASP A 664 28.71 35.20 1.84
N THR A 665 29.66 34.66 1.12
CA THR A 665 29.75 34.87 -0.32
C THR A 665 30.15 33.61 -1.04
N VAL A 666 29.56 33.41 -2.24
CA VAL A 666 30.05 32.46 -3.23
C VAL A 666 30.08 33.09 -4.60
N SER A 667 31.16 32.88 -5.36
CA SER A 667 31.37 33.56 -6.63
C SER A 667 32.15 32.73 -7.63
N GLN A 668 31.91 33.04 -8.90
CA GLN A 668 32.69 32.46 -10.04
C GLN A 668 32.91 33.52 -11.11
N SER A 669 34.11 33.52 -11.74
CA SER A 669 34.37 34.32 -12.96
C SER A 669 33.79 33.57 -14.17
N VAL A 670 32.89 34.24 -14.88
CA VAL A 670 32.14 33.67 -15.99
C VAL A 670 32.32 34.50 -17.25
N THR A 671 32.54 33.85 -18.40
CA THR A 671 32.56 34.50 -19.69
C THR A 671 31.42 34.00 -20.56
N VAL A 672 30.50 34.89 -20.92
CA VAL A 672 29.44 34.55 -21.89
C VAL A 672 29.97 34.79 -23.29
N PRO A 673 30.07 33.77 -24.16
CA PRO A 673 30.61 33.94 -25.51
C PRO A 673 29.83 34.98 -26.33
N SER A 674 30.52 35.68 -27.21
CA SER A 674 29.91 36.54 -28.22
C SER A 674 29.23 35.68 -29.30
N GLY A 675 28.24 36.24 -30.00
CA GLY A 675 27.55 35.53 -31.10
C GLY A 675 26.25 34.84 -30.68
N HIS A 676 25.87 34.89 -29.39
CA HIS A 676 24.57 34.49 -28.87
C HIS A 676 23.59 35.68 -28.84
N THR A 677 22.28 35.39 -28.85
CA THR A 677 21.22 36.41 -28.82
C THR A 677 20.56 36.52 -27.45
N THR A 678 20.59 35.44 -26.68
CA THR A 678 20.02 35.40 -25.34
C THR A 678 21.02 34.75 -24.37
N ALA A 679 20.93 35.15 -23.11
CA ALA A 679 21.62 34.46 -22.01
C ALA A 679 20.74 34.49 -20.76
N THR A 680 20.60 33.33 -20.16
CA THR A 680 19.72 33.13 -19.01
C THR A 680 20.48 32.46 -17.86
N LEU A 681 20.47 33.09 -16.70
CA LEU A 681 20.96 32.53 -15.45
C LEU A 681 19.81 31.84 -14.75
N THR A 682 19.97 30.58 -14.39
CA THR A 682 19.00 29.81 -13.58
C THR A 682 19.69 29.25 -12.34
N TYR A 683 18.96 29.16 -11.24
CA TYR A 683 19.47 28.53 -10.00
C TYR A 683 18.33 27.99 -9.16
N GLN A 684 18.63 26.98 -8.35
CA GLN A 684 17.75 26.40 -7.34
C GLN A 684 18.11 27.01 -5.98
N LEU A 685 17.13 27.59 -5.30
CA LEU A 685 17.31 28.26 -4.00
C LEU A 685 16.26 27.82 -3.00
N HIS A 686 16.74 27.31 -1.87
CA HIS A 686 15.93 27.07 -0.67
C HIS A 686 16.25 28.15 0.36
N ILE A 687 15.22 28.70 1.01
CA ILE A 687 15.34 29.73 2.05
C ILE A 687 14.62 29.25 3.27
N ASP A 688 15.35 28.85 4.30
CA ASP A 688 14.81 28.52 5.60
C ASP A 688 15.04 29.66 6.59
N THR A 689 14.07 29.97 7.47
CA THR A 689 14.19 31.07 8.39
C THR A 689 13.38 30.89 9.66
N THR A 690 13.99 31.23 10.77
CA THR A 690 13.33 31.39 12.07
C THR A 690 12.86 32.82 12.31
N GLN A 691 13.10 33.74 11.34
CA GLN A 691 12.67 35.16 11.44
C GLN A 691 11.15 35.29 11.34
N THR A 692 10.54 35.93 12.33
CA THR A 692 9.10 36.25 12.36
C THR A 692 8.79 37.69 11.91
N SER A 693 9.80 38.46 11.51
CA SER A 693 9.64 39.87 11.10
C SER A 693 8.95 39.98 9.74
N SER A 694 8.04 40.93 9.63
CA SER A 694 7.42 41.36 8.37
C SER A 694 8.31 42.30 7.52
N SER A 695 9.55 42.54 7.93
CA SER A 695 10.55 43.35 7.20
C SER A 695 11.66 42.43 6.67
N ALA A 696 12.23 42.78 5.53
CA ALA A 696 13.42 42.14 5.00
C ALA A 696 14.63 42.47 5.87
N ILE A 697 15.02 41.56 6.76
CA ILE A 697 16.11 41.72 7.71
C ILE A 697 17.37 41.10 7.15
N ASP A 698 17.30 39.81 6.78
CA ASP A 698 18.37 39.03 6.21
C ASP A 698 18.18 38.93 4.69
N THR A 699 19.23 39.04 3.91
CA THR A 699 19.13 39.17 2.46
C THR A 699 20.15 38.35 1.71
N LEU A 700 19.75 37.74 0.59
CA LEU A 700 20.61 37.20 -0.45
C LEU A 700 20.58 38.11 -1.66
N LYS A 701 21.75 38.62 -2.10
CA LYS A 701 21.90 39.38 -3.35
C LYS A 701 22.65 38.56 -4.38
N VAL A 702 22.12 38.51 -5.59
CA VAL A 702 22.77 37.96 -6.78
C VAL A 702 23.27 39.12 -7.63
N THR A 703 24.57 39.18 -7.89
CA THR A 703 25.20 40.30 -8.59
C THR A 703 26.13 39.83 -9.71
N ALA A 704 26.27 40.65 -10.73
CA ALA A 704 27.27 40.52 -11.79
C ALA A 704 28.20 41.76 -11.82
N THR A 705 29.50 41.54 -11.67
CA THR A 705 30.49 42.63 -11.71
C THR A 705 31.35 42.49 -12.97
N SER A 706 31.28 43.46 -13.87
CA SER A 706 32.07 43.51 -15.11
C SER A 706 32.67 44.91 -15.30
N GLY A 707 33.95 45.01 -15.62
CA GLY A 707 34.65 46.28 -15.83
C GLY A 707 34.55 47.26 -14.67
N GLY A 708 34.51 46.75 -13.42
CA GLY A 708 34.39 47.55 -12.19
C GLY A 708 32.94 47.99 -11.87
N THR A 709 31.96 47.72 -12.73
CA THR A 709 30.54 48.02 -12.48
C THR A 709 29.82 46.78 -11.97
N THR A 710 29.12 46.90 -10.82
CA THR A 710 28.32 45.85 -10.23
C THR A 710 26.84 46.12 -10.51
N THR A 711 26.18 45.13 -11.11
CA THR A 711 24.71 45.11 -11.33
C THR A 711 24.06 44.08 -10.44
N THR A 712 23.02 44.46 -9.72
CA THR A 712 22.18 43.50 -8.96
C THR A 712 21.23 42.82 -9.92
N LEU A 713 21.29 41.49 -9.97
CA LEU A 713 20.47 40.62 -10.84
C LEU A 713 19.18 40.20 -10.12
N ALA A 714 19.29 39.87 -8.83
CA ALA A 714 18.16 39.50 -7.99
C ALA A 714 18.43 39.79 -6.50
N THR A 715 17.37 39.91 -5.70
CA THR A 715 17.48 40.03 -4.25
C THR A 715 16.37 39.24 -3.60
N TYR A 716 16.71 38.45 -2.60
CA TYR A 716 15.81 37.68 -1.75
C TYR A 716 16.02 38.05 -0.29
N SER A 717 15.10 37.64 0.58
CA SER A 717 15.17 37.89 2.02
C SER A 717 14.46 36.80 2.81
N ASN A 718 14.49 36.89 4.14
CA ASN A 718 13.66 36.08 5.04
C ASN A 718 12.15 36.08 4.68
N LEU A 719 11.67 37.06 3.94
CA LEU A 719 10.27 37.13 3.48
C LEU A 719 9.97 36.22 2.28
N ASN A 720 10.99 35.64 1.67
CA ASN A 720 10.89 34.70 0.55
C ASN A 720 11.11 33.25 0.98
N ALA A 721 10.97 32.94 2.28
CA ALA A 721 11.11 31.58 2.80
C ALA A 721 10.18 30.60 2.05
N ASN A 722 10.70 29.40 1.80
CA ASN A 722 10.00 28.34 1.09
C ASN A 722 10.33 26.98 1.73
N SER A 723 9.41 26.03 1.61
CA SER A 723 9.56 24.71 2.21
C SER A 723 10.39 23.73 1.41
N ALA A 724 10.80 24.11 0.19
CA ALA A 724 11.61 23.30 -0.71
C ALA A 724 12.36 24.20 -1.71
N TYR A 725 13.33 23.61 -2.41
CA TYR A 725 14.02 24.32 -3.47
C TYR A 725 13.09 24.88 -4.53
N THR A 726 13.23 26.14 -4.86
CA THR A 726 12.47 26.84 -5.90
C THR A 726 13.42 27.30 -7.00
N GLY A 727 13.05 27.01 -8.25
CA GLY A 727 13.83 27.41 -9.44
C GLY A 727 13.60 28.88 -9.78
N TYR A 728 14.69 29.64 -9.92
CA TYR A 728 14.68 31.03 -10.35
C TYR A 728 15.38 31.21 -11.69
N SER A 729 14.92 32.20 -12.47
CA SER A 729 15.45 32.50 -13.81
C SER A 729 15.62 34.01 -14.00
N VAL A 730 16.80 34.43 -14.46
CA VAL A 730 17.15 35.84 -14.67
C VAL A 730 17.72 36.01 -16.06
N ASN A 731 17.16 36.95 -16.84
CA ASN A 731 17.73 37.32 -18.15
C ASN A 731 19.01 38.13 -17.96
N VAL A 732 20.09 37.62 -18.49
CA VAL A 732 21.43 38.25 -18.43
C VAL A 732 22.00 38.46 -19.83
N SER A 733 21.18 38.58 -20.86
CA SER A 733 21.60 38.78 -22.27
C SER A 733 22.47 40.03 -22.47
N SER A 734 22.35 41.03 -21.59
CA SER A 734 23.25 42.22 -21.58
C SER A 734 24.70 41.92 -21.25
N LEU A 735 25.01 40.69 -20.78
CA LEU A 735 26.35 40.21 -20.44
C LEU A 735 26.97 39.34 -21.55
N ILE A 736 26.29 39.15 -22.68
CA ILE A 736 26.82 38.43 -23.83
C ILE A 736 28.11 39.15 -24.32
N GLY A 737 29.16 38.37 -24.59
CA GLY A 737 30.49 38.86 -25.00
C GLY A 737 31.32 39.45 -23.85
N LYS A 738 30.88 39.37 -22.60
CA LYS A 738 31.56 39.92 -21.42
C LYS A 738 32.05 38.83 -20.49
N THR A 739 33.20 39.13 -19.83
CA THR A 739 33.63 38.42 -18.62
C THR A 739 33.19 39.21 -17.40
N PHE A 740 32.58 38.50 -16.43
CA PHE A 740 32.13 39.12 -15.19
C PHE A 740 32.26 38.14 -14.02
N THR A 741 32.24 38.68 -12.80
CA THR A 741 32.13 37.87 -11.60
C THR A 741 30.66 37.75 -11.23
N LEU A 742 30.10 36.55 -11.33
CA LEU A 742 28.82 36.20 -10.73
C LEU A 742 29.04 35.97 -9.24
N LYS A 743 28.25 36.63 -8.40
CA LYS A 743 28.39 36.53 -6.94
C LYS A 743 27.03 36.46 -6.25
N PHE A 744 26.88 35.51 -5.36
CA PHE A 744 25.82 35.44 -4.37
C PHE A 744 26.38 35.92 -3.05
N THR A 745 25.67 36.83 -2.37
CA THR A 745 26.06 37.39 -1.08
C THR A 745 24.88 37.28 -0.12
N GLY A 746 24.97 36.38 0.84
CA GLY A 746 24.09 36.29 2.00
C GLY A 746 24.54 37.34 3.03
N THR A 747 23.60 38.00 3.67
CA THR A 747 23.86 38.95 4.77
C THR A 747 22.80 38.79 5.83
N GLN A 748 23.23 38.35 6.98
CA GLN A 748 22.42 38.20 8.18
C GLN A 748 22.69 39.31 9.17
N LYS A 749 21.66 39.92 9.72
CA LYS A 749 21.80 40.98 10.70
C LYS A 749 21.95 40.50 12.15
N GLY A 750 21.60 39.22 12.41
CA GLY A 750 21.75 38.61 13.73
C GLY A 750 20.89 39.25 14.81
N THR A 751 19.65 39.62 14.50
CA THR A 751 18.75 40.24 15.47
C THR A 751 17.96 39.17 16.24
N ASN A 752 18.00 39.25 17.58
CA ASN A 752 17.20 38.42 18.49
C ASN A 752 17.47 36.89 18.47
N GLY A 753 18.64 36.48 17.99
CA GLY A 753 18.99 35.05 17.95
C GLY A 753 18.24 34.22 16.87
N ASN A 754 17.56 34.89 15.92
CA ASN A 754 16.91 34.26 14.80
C ASN A 754 17.87 34.22 13.58
N GLU A 755 17.72 33.26 12.71
CA GLU A 755 18.58 33.00 11.57
C GLU A 755 17.81 32.87 10.26
N THR A 756 18.51 33.04 9.15
CA THR A 756 18.01 32.75 7.80
C THR A 756 19.09 32.06 7.01
N SER A 757 18.82 30.86 6.53
CA SER A 757 19.66 30.07 5.66
C SER A 757 19.29 30.34 4.20
N PHE A 758 20.29 30.56 3.35
CA PHE A 758 20.12 30.62 1.90
C PHE A 758 20.93 29.49 1.25
N VAL A 759 20.22 28.48 0.73
CA VAL A 759 20.83 27.25 0.26
C VAL A 759 20.71 27.15 -1.26
N LEU A 760 21.85 27.12 -1.94
CA LEU A 760 21.94 26.99 -3.40
C LEU A 760 22.23 25.54 -3.79
N GLY A 761 21.36 24.94 -4.61
CA GLY A 761 21.47 23.54 -5.05
C GLY A 761 22.06 23.36 -6.45
N GLU A 762 21.86 24.31 -7.34
CA GLU A 762 22.36 24.28 -8.73
C GLU A 762 22.38 25.69 -9.28
N VAL A 763 23.42 26.04 -10.09
CA VAL A 763 23.52 27.33 -10.77
C VAL A 763 23.97 27.10 -12.22
N LYS A 764 23.17 27.48 -13.21
CA LYS A 764 23.45 27.37 -14.63
C LYS A 764 23.33 28.73 -15.32
N LEU A 765 24.19 29.01 -16.32
CA LEU A 765 24.02 30.12 -17.23
C LEU A 765 24.14 29.61 -18.66
N ASN A 766 23.05 29.66 -19.38
CA ASN A 766 22.95 29.20 -20.76
C ASN A 766 22.88 30.40 -21.69
N ALA A 767 23.76 30.44 -22.71
CA ALA A 767 23.74 31.40 -23.81
C ALA A 767 23.26 30.71 -25.08
N GLN A 768 22.36 31.34 -25.82
CA GLN A 768 21.76 30.80 -27.05
C GLN A 768 21.81 31.83 -28.17
#